data_23d9153dc8c12eb5c983922ad5027ed2
#
_entry.id   23d9153dc8c12eb5c983922ad5027ed2
#
_cell.length_a   1.000
_cell.length_b   1.000
_cell.length_c   1.000
_cell.angle_alpha   90.00
_cell.angle_beta   90.00
_cell.angle_gamma   90.00
#
_symmetry.space_group_name_H-M   'P 1'
#
loop_
_entity.id
_entity.type
_entity.pdbx_description
1 polymer ?
#
loop_
_entity_poly.entity_id
_entity_poly.type
_entity_poly.pdbx_seq_one_letter_code
_entity_poly.pdbx_strand_id
1 'polypeptide(L)'
;MPMVDIDWLKEHVEVPSDLTYEQLAKDLVRVGLEEEEIHASQVTGPIVVGYVVDATPEPQKNGKTINWCHVDVGPAYNAVDENGKKVPRGIICGAPNMAAGEKVVVTLPGAVLPGDFKIEPRKTYGHVSDGMCASERELGLGDSHEGIILLRDYGFTPQEYKALKPGDDAMHLLHLDQPILEINITPDRGYAFSYRGVAREYHHSTGAKFVDPVTELNKRAPAAPAVESGVSSDIEVIVDDNNPIHGVTGCDRYVARAIHGFDPTNHTPNWMRRRLIRAGMRSISLAVDVTNYVMLDLGQPMHAYDLDKIEGPIVVRRAAEGEKLTTLDGKEHDLSVEDLLITDSPDGKRGSRILGIAGVMGGLYGEVTADTKNILLEAAHFDSVSIARSARRHKIPSEASRRFERGVDTQLQPAAAQMAAELLTKFGNGEPSGHPTDVNTTMYRRPIPFKATEVARVAGLDVDVNRISDILTDVGCRVAGGGNGEFSVSAPTWRPDLNEPCDLVEEVARLVGYDEIPVTVPPAPVKGAVGLTPDQRRQRWVADTLAEYGMVESLSYPFVGDEDFKAFSYDPAVIKPVSVEIANPLAGDRPYLRRDVLPTLATTVQRNLRRGLEDIRLYEIGHVYLWDPNAPAIPALPGGVRPSDEQLAALDAGLPDQPLHVAGLLTGNAVDSGWLGDRRAVDWLSLIHI
;
A
#
# COMPACT_ATOMS: atom_id res chain seq x y z
N MET A 1 -3.00 -0.24 -0.26
CA MET A 1 -3.47 0.96 0.46
C MET A 1 -4.39 0.51 1.59
N PRO A 2 -4.50 1.23 2.71
CA PRO A 2 -5.41 0.83 3.78
C PRO A 2 -6.87 0.94 3.36
N MET A 3 -7.63 -0.10 3.66
CA MET A 3 -9.06 -0.18 3.48
C MET A 3 -9.76 0.20 4.79
N VAL A 4 -10.68 1.14 4.77
CA VAL A 4 -11.40 1.64 5.96
C VAL A 4 -12.84 1.17 5.91
N ASP A 5 -13.19 0.32 6.90
CA ASP A 5 -14.55 -0.17 7.14
C ASP A 5 -15.17 0.64 8.28
N ILE A 6 -16.35 1.24 8.03
CA ILE A 6 -17.04 2.05 9.02
C ILE A 6 -17.40 1.23 10.28
N ASP A 7 -17.79 -0.03 10.12
CA ASP A 7 -18.17 -0.87 11.28
C ASP A 7 -16.98 -1.26 12.15
N TRP A 8 -15.78 -1.33 11.57
CA TRP A 8 -14.58 -1.51 12.38
C TRP A 8 -14.12 -0.19 13.01
N LEU A 9 -14.21 0.92 12.27
CA LEU A 9 -13.86 2.25 12.77
C LEU A 9 -14.64 2.64 14.03
N LYS A 10 -15.92 2.26 14.11
CA LYS A 10 -16.82 2.46 15.27
C LYS A 10 -16.30 1.89 16.60
N GLU A 11 -15.38 0.93 16.56
CA GLU A 11 -14.80 0.38 17.79
C GLU A 11 -13.83 1.33 18.47
N HIS A 12 -13.30 2.31 17.73
CA HIS A 12 -12.30 3.26 18.22
C HIS A 12 -12.80 4.69 18.33
N VAL A 13 -13.81 5.07 17.55
CA VAL A 13 -14.34 6.44 17.54
C VAL A 13 -15.85 6.47 17.35
N GLU A 14 -16.52 7.39 18.04
CA GLU A 14 -17.96 7.59 17.86
C GLU A 14 -18.24 8.17 16.48
N VAL A 15 -19.08 7.49 15.67
CA VAL A 15 -19.48 7.95 14.35
C VAL A 15 -21.00 8.06 14.26
N PRO A 16 -21.57 8.98 13.46
CA PRO A 16 -23.00 9.05 13.19
C PRO A 16 -23.52 7.73 12.63
N SER A 17 -24.75 7.36 13.00
CA SER A 17 -25.38 6.10 12.54
C SER A 17 -25.66 6.09 11.04
N ASP A 18 -25.74 7.26 10.43
CA ASP A 18 -26.02 7.52 9.01
C ASP A 18 -24.76 7.96 8.23
N LEU A 19 -23.56 7.77 8.82
CA LEU A 19 -22.31 8.10 8.13
C LEU A 19 -22.18 7.29 6.84
N THR A 20 -22.03 7.99 5.71
CA THR A 20 -21.74 7.39 4.41
C THR A 20 -20.25 7.36 4.15
N TYR A 21 -19.78 6.50 3.20
CA TYR A 21 -18.37 6.42 2.83
C TYR A 21 -17.88 7.71 2.14
N GLU A 22 -18.77 8.40 1.38
CA GLU A 22 -18.45 9.70 0.77
C GLU A 22 -18.25 10.80 1.83
N GLN A 23 -19.02 10.75 2.93
CA GLN A 23 -18.82 11.70 4.03
C GLN A 23 -17.56 11.36 4.82
N LEU A 24 -17.32 10.07 5.11
CA LEU A 24 -16.08 9.61 5.74
C LEU A 24 -14.83 10.05 4.95
N ALA A 25 -14.85 9.88 3.62
CA ALA A 25 -13.78 10.31 2.75
C ALA A 25 -13.50 11.83 2.88
N LYS A 26 -14.55 12.66 2.81
CA LYS A 26 -14.42 14.10 3.00
C LYS A 26 -13.85 14.48 4.36
N ASP A 27 -14.29 13.80 5.42
CA ASP A 27 -13.81 14.07 6.77
C ASP A 27 -12.34 13.68 6.94
N LEU A 28 -11.88 12.59 6.30
CA LEU A 28 -10.49 12.15 6.34
C LEU A 28 -9.57 13.02 5.46
N VAL A 29 -10.03 13.45 4.29
CA VAL A 29 -9.29 14.36 3.40
C VAL A 29 -8.97 15.69 4.10
N ARG A 30 -9.86 16.21 4.93
CA ARG A 30 -9.63 17.47 5.68
C ARG A 30 -8.40 17.42 6.59
N VAL A 31 -7.99 16.24 7.02
CA VAL A 31 -6.82 16.03 7.87
C VAL A 31 -5.66 15.36 7.13
N GLY A 32 -5.70 15.30 5.79
CA GLY A 32 -4.61 14.84 4.93
C GLY A 32 -4.57 13.34 4.67
N LEU A 33 -5.67 12.61 4.93
CA LEU A 33 -5.84 11.23 4.49
C LEU A 33 -6.68 11.20 3.21
N GLU A 34 -6.01 11.17 2.07
CA GLU A 34 -6.62 11.30 0.75
C GLU A 34 -7.46 10.06 0.38
N GLU A 35 -8.63 10.29 -0.19
CA GLU A 35 -9.44 9.23 -0.80
C GLU A 35 -8.76 8.75 -2.08
N GLU A 36 -8.50 7.44 -2.17
CA GLU A 36 -8.05 6.81 -3.41
C GLU A 36 -9.23 6.30 -4.21
N GLU A 37 -10.08 5.48 -3.58
CA GLU A 37 -11.28 4.93 -4.21
C GLU A 37 -12.31 4.47 -3.17
N ILE A 38 -13.59 4.63 -3.47
CA ILE A 38 -14.68 3.95 -2.75
C ILE A 38 -15.07 2.71 -3.56
N HIS A 39 -14.59 1.56 -3.13
CA HIS A 39 -14.90 0.29 -3.79
C HIS A 39 -16.34 -0.12 -3.49
N ALA A 40 -17.17 -0.15 -4.52
CA ALA A 40 -18.52 -0.67 -4.44
C ALA A 40 -18.52 -2.21 -4.36
N SER A 41 -19.64 -2.79 -3.94
CA SER A 41 -19.85 -4.23 -4.00
C SER A 41 -19.63 -4.76 -5.43
N GLN A 42 -18.81 -5.79 -5.56
CA GLN A 42 -18.56 -6.47 -6.83
C GLN A 42 -19.61 -7.54 -7.18
N VAL A 43 -20.52 -7.80 -6.24
CA VAL A 43 -21.59 -8.79 -6.40
C VAL A 43 -22.94 -8.14 -6.19
N THR A 44 -23.95 -8.60 -6.95
CA THR A 44 -25.33 -8.11 -6.83
C THR A 44 -26.32 -9.23 -7.06
N GLY A 45 -27.57 -9.00 -6.67
CA GLY A 45 -28.68 -9.93 -6.89
C GLY A 45 -28.83 -10.98 -5.77
N PRO A 46 -29.63 -12.01 -6.00
CA PRO A 46 -29.98 -12.97 -4.95
C PRO A 46 -28.86 -13.97 -4.65
N ILE A 47 -28.18 -13.78 -3.51
CA ILE A 47 -27.20 -14.69 -2.94
C ILE A 47 -27.71 -15.09 -1.55
N VAL A 48 -27.96 -16.38 -1.35
CA VAL A 48 -28.69 -16.85 -0.17
C VAL A 48 -28.02 -18.04 0.50
N VAL A 49 -28.40 -18.30 1.74
CA VAL A 49 -28.06 -19.52 2.43
C VAL A 49 -28.88 -20.68 1.83
N GLY A 50 -28.21 -21.76 1.41
CA GLY A 50 -28.80 -22.99 0.95
C GLY A 50 -28.56 -24.12 1.93
N TYR A 51 -29.49 -25.09 1.98
CA TYR A 51 -29.31 -26.35 2.70
C TYR A 51 -29.30 -27.48 1.68
N VAL A 52 -28.24 -28.25 1.65
CA VAL A 52 -28.08 -29.40 0.73
C VAL A 52 -28.93 -30.58 1.21
N VAL A 53 -30.03 -30.84 0.54
CA VAL A 53 -30.95 -31.92 0.88
C VAL A 53 -30.33 -33.27 0.50
N ASP A 54 -29.81 -33.33 -0.72
CA ASP A 54 -29.05 -34.49 -1.22
C ASP A 54 -27.96 -34.05 -2.21
N ALA A 55 -26.96 -34.93 -2.39
CA ALA A 55 -25.88 -34.76 -3.34
C ALA A 55 -25.49 -36.13 -3.91
N THR A 56 -25.77 -36.35 -5.18
CA THR A 56 -25.48 -37.62 -5.86
C THR A 56 -24.28 -37.45 -6.78
N PRO A 57 -23.16 -38.15 -6.52
CA PRO A 57 -21.98 -38.08 -7.38
C PRO A 57 -22.24 -38.82 -8.72
N GLU A 58 -21.94 -38.15 -9.83
CA GLU A 58 -22.09 -38.68 -11.19
C GLU A 58 -20.74 -38.59 -11.92
N PRO A 59 -20.09 -39.78 -12.18
CA PRO A 59 -18.88 -39.82 -12.99
C PRO A 59 -19.18 -39.44 -14.45
N GLN A 60 -18.35 -38.59 -15.01
CA GLN A 60 -18.49 -38.07 -16.37
C GLN A 60 -17.49 -38.71 -17.34
N LYS A 61 -17.83 -38.76 -18.64
CA LYS A 61 -16.98 -39.33 -19.70
C LYS A 61 -15.59 -38.73 -19.80
N ASN A 62 -15.40 -37.53 -19.31
CA ASN A 62 -14.12 -36.81 -19.30
C ASN A 62 -13.25 -37.09 -18.05
N GLY A 63 -13.64 -38.08 -17.23
CA GLY A 63 -12.93 -38.47 -16.00
C GLY A 63 -13.20 -37.59 -14.79
N LYS A 64 -14.03 -36.55 -14.91
CA LYS A 64 -14.46 -35.72 -13.76
C LYS A 64 -15.70 -36.36 -13.12
N THR A 65 -15.83 -36.14 -11.81
CA THR A 65 -17.08 -36.45 -11.08
C THR A 65 -17.75 -35.12 -10.74
N ILE A 66 -19.02 -34.99 -11.04
CA ILE A 66 -19.88 -33.91 -10.60
C ILE A 66 -20.86 -34.44 -9.55
N ASN A 67 -21.38 -33.54 -8.71
CA ASN A 67 -22.49 -33.82 -7.82
C ASN A 67 -23.77 -33.19 -8.40
N TRP A 68 -24.80 -33.98 -8.60
CA TRP A 68 -26.16 -33.50 -8.83
C TRP A 68 -26.83 -33.33 -7.47
N CYS A 69 -27.15 -32.06 -7.12
CA CYS A 69 -27.60 -31.73 -5.79
C CYS A 69 -29.01 -31.11 -5.84
N HIS A 70 -29.81 -31.41 -4.82
CA HIS A 70 -31.01 -30.66 -4.52
C HIS A 70 -30.75 -29.78 -3.31
N VAL A 71 -30.86 -28.46 -3.51
CA VAL A 71 -30.55 -27.46 -2.48
C VAL A 71 -31.82 -26.66 -2.14
N ASP A 72 -32.24 -26.73 -0.89
CA ASP A 72 -33.31 -25.90 -0.35
C ASP A 72 -32.75 -24.48 -0.13
N VAL A 73 -33.27 -23.51 -0.87
CA VAL A 73 -32.90 -22.09 -0.80
C VAL A 73 -34.04 -21.25 -0.19
N GLY A 74 -34.89 -21.88 0.55
CA GLY A 74 -36.02 -21.25 1.27
C GLY A 74 -37.27 -21.03 0.40
N PRO A 75 -38.42 -20.83 1.05
CA PRO A 75 -39.72 -20.80 0.38
C PRO A 75 -39.87 -19.65 -0.64
N ALA A 76 -39.12 -18.58 -0.49
CA ALA A 76 -39.13 -17.46 -1.45
C ALA A 76 -38.43 -17.81 -2.77
N TYR A 77 -37.36 -18.59 -2.70
CA TYR A 77 -36.43 -18.82 -3.81
C TYR A 77 -36.45 -20.25 -4.37
N ASN A 78 -37.07 -21.22 -3.68
CA ASN A 78 -37.21 -22.58 -4.17
C ASN A 78 -37.93 -22.63 -5.53
N ALA A 79 -37.56 -23.61 -6.34
CA ALA A 79 -38.19 -23.86 -7.63
C ALA A 79 -39.67 -24.27 -7.45
N VAL A 80 -40.45 -24.19 -8.52
CA VAL A 80 -41.85 -24.61 -8.55
C VAL A 80 -41.96 -25.82 -9.48
N ASP A 81 -42.50 -26.92 -8.99
CA ASP A 81 -42.73 -28.12 -9.81
C ASP A 81 -43.99 -27.97 -10.71
N GLU A 82 -44.23 -28.97 -11.54
CA GLU A 82 -45.36 -29.01 -12.47
C GLU A 82 -46.73 -28.94 -11.77
N ASN A 83 -46.80 -29.23 -10.47
CA ASN A 83 -48.01 -29.16 -9.65
C ASN A 83 -48.13 -27.85 -8.86
N GLY A 84 -47.21 -26.88 -9.08
CA GLY A 84 -47.18 -25.61 -8.37
C GLY A 84 -46.63 -25.67 -6.96
N LYS A 85 -46.00 -26.79 -6.54
CA LYS A 85 -45.37 -26.97 -5.23
C LYS A 85 -43.94 -26.45 -5.23
N LYS A 86 -43.55 -25.79 -4.14
CA LYS A 86 -42.15 -25.37 -3.91
C LYS A 86 -41.28 -26.59 -3.63
N VAL A 87 -40.19 -26.75 -4.40
CA VAL A 87 -39.22 -27.86 -4.31
C VAL A 87 -37.80 -27.30 -4.30
N PRO A 88 -36.83 -27.97 -3.68
CA PRO A 88 -35.42 -27.58 -3.73
C PRO A 88 -34.95 -27.43 -5.18
N ARG A 89 -34.00 -26.51 -5.39
CA ARG A 89 -33.40 -26.31 -6.72
C ARG A 89 -32.40 -27.36 -7.06
N GLY A 90 -32.42 -27.83 -8.31
CA GLY A 90 -31.40 -28.71 -8.84
C GLY A 90 -30.17 -27.91 -9.21
N ILE A 91 -29.02 -28.25 -8.64
CA ILE A 91 -27.73 -27.55 -8.87
C ILE A 91 -26.65 -28.55 -9.13
N ILE A 92 -25.84 -28.32 -10.17
CA ILE A 92 -24.64 -29.10 -10.46
C ILE A 92 -23.47 -28.46 -9.74
N CYS A 93 -22.74 -29.23 -8.93
CA CYS A 93 -21.56 -28.80 -8.23
C CYS A 93 -20.37 -29.73 -8.52
N GLY A 94 -19.25 -29.13 -8.97
CA GLY A 94 -17.99 -29.86 -9.21
C GLY A 94 -17.07 -29.89 -7.99
N ALA A 95 -17.45 -29.27 -6.87
CA ALA A 95 -16.59 -29.18 -5.70
C ALA A 95 -16.51 -30.51 -4.93
N PRO A 96 -15.31 -30.89 -4.46
CA PRO A 96 -15.10 -32.15 -3.75
C PRO A 96 -15.69 -32.17 -2.33
N ASN A 97 -15.94 -30.98 -1.74
CA ASN A 97 -16.45 -30.81 -0.38
C ASN A 97 -17.99 -30.72 -0.29
N MET A 98 -18.71 -30.94 -1.41
CA MET A 98 -20.17 -30.96 -1.43
C MET A 98 -20.71 -32.23 -0.75
N ALA A 99 -21.59 -32.04 0.24
CA ALA A 99 -22.24 -33.15 0.93
C ALA A 99 -23.68 -32.80 1.38
N ALA A 100 -24.54 -33.82 1.49
CA ALA A 100 -25.87 -33.65 2.05
C ALA A 100 -25.81 -33.24 3.54
N GLY A 101 -26.72 -32.36 3.96
CA GLY A 101 -26.78 -31.84 5.33
C GLY A 101 -26.00 -30.55 5.55
N GLU A 102 -25.21 -30.09 4.57
CA GLU A 102 -24.42 -28.86 4.67
C GLU A 102 -25.24 -27.59 4.41
N LYS A 103 -24.89 -26.53 5.12
CA LYS A 103 -25.33 -25.17 4.78
C LYS A 103 -24.26 -24.49 3.94
N VAL A 104 -24.65 -24.00 2.77
CA VAL A 104 -23.77 -23.45 1.74
C VAL A 104 -24.25 -22.09 1.27
N VAL A 105 -23.40 -21.36 0.56
CA VAL A 105 -23.77 -20.12 -0.11
C VAL A 105 -24.20 -20.42 -1.54
N VAL A 106 -25.39 -19.98 -1.92
CA VAL A 106 -25.98 -20.23 -3.24
C VAL A 106 -26.23 -18.91 -3.95
N THR A 107 -25.67 -18.79 -5.15
CA THR A 107 -25.98 -17.69 -6.08
C THR A 107 -27.09 -18.14 -7.01
N LEU A 108 -28.17 -17.37 -7.04
CA LEU A 108 -29.39 -17.70 -7.79
C LEU A 108 -29.41 -16.96 -9.14
N PRO A 109 -30.24 -17.43 -10.10
CA PRO A 109 -30.45 -16.71 -11.36
C PRO A 109 -30.81 -15.24 -11.13
N GLY A 110 -30.08 -14.33 -11.83
CA GLY A 110 -30.18 -12.89 -11.65
C GLY A 110 -29.07 -12.30 -10.78
N ALA A 111 -28.29 -13.14 -10.07
CA ALA A 111 -27.07 -12.66 -9.42
C ALA A 111 -25.98 -12.34 -10.46
N VAL A 112 -25.16 -11.32 -10.15
CA VAL A 112 -23.98 -10.94 -10.94
C VAL A 112 -22.77 -11.03 -10.00
N LEU A 113 -21.75 -11.76 -10.42
CA LEU A 113 -20.52 -12.03 -9.69
C LEU A 113 -19.36 -11.21 -10.28
N PRO A 114 -18.19 -11.15 -9.62
CA PRO A 114 -17.01 -10.45 -10.12
C PRO A 114 -16.70 -10.79 -11.59
N GLY A 115 -16.33 -9.76 -12.37
CA GLY A 115 -16.11 -9.90 -13.82
C GLY A 115 -17.38 -9.95 -14.65
N ASP A 116 -18.48 -9.37 -14.14
CA ASP A 116 -19.80 -9.33 -14.81
C ASP A 116 -20.39 -10.72 -15.12
N PHE A 117 -20.00 -11.72 -14.33
CA PHE A 117 -20.48 -13.08 -14.53
C PHE A 117 -21.92 -13.25 -14.04
N LYS A 118 -22.86 -13.35 -14.97
CA LYS A 118 -24.30 -13.48 -14.68
C LYS A 118 -24.68 -14.93 -14.42
N ILE A 119 -25.40 -15.15 -13.34
CA ILE A 119 -25.97 -16.47 -13.00
C ILE A 119 -27.28 -16.63 -13.74
N GLU A 120 -27.34 -17.67 -14.58
CA GLU A 120 -28.53 -18.05 -15.34
C GLU A 120 -28.70 -19.59 -15.29
N PRO A 121 -29.95 -20.11 -15.42
CA PRO A 121 -30.16 -21.56 -15.52
C PRO A 121 -29.38 -22.13 -16.72
N ARG A 122 -28.56 -23.13 -16.48
CA ARG A 122 -27.69 -23.72 -17.52
C ARG A 122 -27.85 -25.23 -17.63
N LYS A 123 -28.11 -25.69 -18.85
CA LYS A 123 -28.13 -27.14 -19.13
C LYS A 123 -26.71 -27.65 -19.36
N THR A 124 -26.26 -28.54 -18.50
CA THR A 124 -24.93 -29.20 -18.59
C THR A 124 -25.00 -30.60 -17.96
N TYR A 125 -24.16 -31.49 -18.41
CA TYR A 125 -24.09 -32.90 -17.90
C TYR A 125 -25.43 -33.61 -17.81
N GLY A 126 -26.39 -33.29 -18.67
CA GLY A 126 -27.73 -33.93 -18.68
C GLY A 126 -28.77 -33.27 -17.80
N HIS A 127 -28.40 -32.38 -16.90
CA HIS A 127 -29.29 -31.66 -15.97
C HIS A 127 -29.38 -30.18 -16.29
N VAL A 128 -30.37 -29.49 -15.72
CA VAL A 128 -30.45 -28.02 -15.70
C VAL A 128 -30.02 -27.59 -14.31
N SER A 129 -28.85 -26.93 -14.21
CA SER A 129 -28.41 -26.27 -12.98
C SER A 129 -29.10 -24.92 -12.83
N ASP A 130 -29.93 -24.77 -11.81
CA ASP A 130 -30.75 -23.60 -11.55
C ASP A 130 -30.19 -22.78 -10.38
N GLY A 131 -28.93 -22.37 -10.52
CA GLY A 131 -28.10 -21.66 -9.56
C GLY A 131 -26.71 -22.28 -9.47
N MET A 132 -25.89 -21.75 -8.56
CA MET A 132 -24.53 -22.20 -8.32
C MET A 132 -24.19 -22.11 -6.83
N CYS A 133 -23.59 -23.17 -6.27
CA CYS A 133 -22.97 -23.09 -4.95
C CYS A 133 -21.60 -22.43 -5.08
N ALA A 134 -21.39 -21.33 -4.37
CA ALA A 134 -20.24 -20.47 -4.59
C ALA A 134 -19.01 -20.85 -3.75
N SER A 135 -17.84 -20.70 -4.36
CA SER A 135 -16.55 -20.66 -3.68
C SER A 135 -16.20 -19.24 -3.21
N GLU A 136 -15.15 -19.09 -2.40
CA GLU A 136 -14.68 -17.77 -1.98
C GLU A 136 -14.26 -16.91 -3.17
N ARG A 137 -13.55 -17.52 -4.13
CA ARG A 137 -13.09 -16.83 -5.35
C ARG A 137 -14.22 -16.26 -6.18
N GLU A 138 -15.31 -17.00 -6.31
CA GLU A 138 -16.47 -16.57 -7.11
C GLU A 138 -17.21 -15.40 -6.48
N LEU A 139 -17.11 -15.24 -5.15
CA LEU A 139 -17.71 -14.10 -4.45
C LEU A 139 -16.71 -12.95 -4.18
N GLY A 140 -15.46 -13.06 -4.62
CA GLY A 140 -14.43 -12.07 -4.33
C GLY A 140 -13.95 -12.06 -2.87
N LEU A 141 -14.18 -13.13 -2.13
CA LEU A 141 -13.80 -13.28 -0.72
C LEU A 141 -12.41 -13.92 -0.51
N GLY A 142 -11.74 -14.29 -1.58
CA GLY A 142 -10.41 -14.92 -1.55
C GLY A 142 -10.07 -15.60 -2.87
N ASP A 143 -8.89 -16.22 -2.94
CA ASP A 143 -8.39 -16.90 -4.15
C ASP A 143 -8.80 -18.39 -4.22
N SER A 144 -9.30 -18.96 -3.12
CA SER A 144 -9.61 -20.38 -3.05
C SER A 144 -10.84 -20.74 -3.90
N HIS A 145 -10.65 -21.74 -4.76
CA HIS A 145 -11.75 -22.39 -5.49
C HIS A 145 -11.65 -23.91 -5.43
N GLU A 146 -10.92 -24.45 -4.45
CA GLU A 146 -10.77 -25.90 -4.25
C GLU A 146 -12.06 -26.55 -3.75
N GLY A 147 -12.98 -25.74 -3.22
CA GLY A 147 -14.30 -26.15 -2.75
C GLY A 147 -15.27 -24.99 -2.70
N ILE A 148 -16.51 -25.30 -2.36
CA ILE A 148 -17.54 -24.29 -2.07
C ILE A 148 -17.46 -23.82 -0.62
N ILE A 149 -18.07 -22.68 -0.31
CA ILE A 149 -18.19 -22.16 1.05
C ILE A 149 -19.14 -23.06 1.85
N LEU A 150 -18.61 -23.76 2.85
CA LEU A 150 -19.37 -24.45 3.88
C LEU A 150 -19.51 -23.55 5.09
N LEU A 151 -20.73 -23.11 5.41
CA LEU A 151 -20.95 -22.13 6.48
C LEU A 151 -20.56 -22.66 7.88
N ARG A 152 -20.46 -23.97 8.08
CA ARG A 152 -19.94 -24.55 9.33
C ARG A 152 -18.48 -24.23 9.58
N ASP A 153 -17.69 -24.08 8.50
CA ASP A 153 -16.24 -23.83 8.55
C ASP A 153 -15.93 -22.33 8.41
N TYR A 154 -16.99 -21.48 8.39
CA TYR A 154 -16.87 -20.03 8.14
C TYR A 154 -16.82 -19.19 9.42
N GLY A 155 -16.50 -19.78 10.56
CA GLY A 155 -16.26 -19.09 11.83
C GLY A 155 -17.52 -18.60 12.55
N PHE A 156 -18.69 -19.16 12.24
CA PHE A 156 -19.92 -18.97 13.03
C PHE A 156 -19.86 -19.77 14.31
N THR A 157 -20.35 -19.21 15.39
CA THR A 157 -20.59 -19.97 16.61
C THR A 157 -21.63 -21.07 16.36
N PRO A 158 -21.64 -22.17 17.14
CA PRO A 158 -22.65 -23.22 16.99
C PRO A 158 -24.10 -22.71 17.07
N GLN A 159 -24.35 -21.66 17.84
CA GLN A 159 -25.67 -21.02 17.98
C GLN A 159 -26.04 -20.22 16.73
N GLU A 160 -25.13 -19.40 16.21
CA GLU A 160 -25.31 -18.66 14.96
C GLU A 160 -25.52 -19.61 13.78
N TYR A 161 -24.65 -20.63 13.63
CA TYR A 161 -24.77 -21.61 12.56
C TYR A 161 -26.13 -22.33 12.59
N LYS A 162 -26.60 -22.69 13.81
CA LYS A 162 -27.91 -23.32 13.96
C LYS A 162 -29.08 -22.40 13.59
N ALA A 163 -28.93 -21.10 13.85
CA ALA A 163 -29.95 -20.08 13.55
C ALA A 163 -30.11 -19.80 12.05
N LEU A 164 -29.07 -20.02 11.24
CA LEU A 164 -29.11 -19.83 9.78
C LEU A 164 -30.18 -20.71 9.15
N LYS A 165 -31.01 -20.13 8.28
CA LYS A 165 -32.09 -20.82 7.57
C LYS A 165 -31.90 -20.73 6.06
N PRO A 166 -32.36 -21.73 5.30
CA PRO A 166 -32.45 -21.63 3.85
C PRO A 166 -33.22 -20.37 3.43
N GLY A 167 -32.62 -19.59 2.53
CA GLY A 167 -33.15 -18.33 2.06
C GLY A 167 -32.74 -17.08 2.83
N ASP A 168 -31.98 -17.22 3.92
CA ASP A 168 -31.39 -16.07 4.59
C ASP A 168 -30.42 -15.34 3.63
N ASP A 169 -30.37 -14.04 3.73
CA ASP A 169 -29.57 -13.18 2.86
C ASP A 169 -28.06 -13.37 3.14
N ALA A 170 -27.37 -14.06 2.23
CA ALA A 170 -25.94 -14.29 2.33
C ALA A 170 -25.11 -13.07 1.91
N MET A 171 -25.66 -12.12 1.14
CA MET A 171 -25.01 -10.85 0.86
C MET A 171 -24.75 -10.08 2.15
N HIS A 172 -25.78 -9.91 2.96
CA HIS A 172 -25.67 -9.25 4.27
C HIS A 172 -24.85 -10.08 5.27
N LEU A 173 -25.05 -11.40 5.30
CA LEU A 173 -24.34 -12.32 6.20
C LEU A 173 -22.81 -12.27 6.01
N LEU A 174 -22.37 -12.10 4.77
CA LEU A 174 -20.95 -12.05 4.39
C LEU A 174 -20.44 -10.62 4.14
N HIS A 175 -21.28 -9.60 4.38
CA HIS A 175 -21.00 -8.18 4.12
C HIS A 175 -20.53 -7.89 2.69
N LEU A 176 -21.09 -8.57 1.72
CA LEU A 176 -20.82 -8.38 0.30
C LEU A 176 -21.53 -7.14 -0.27
N ASP A 177 -22.54 -6.63 0.44
CA ASP A 177 -23.38 -5.50 0.05
C ASP A 177 -22.82 -4.12 0.46
N GLN A 178 -21.74 -4.10 1.23
CA GLN A 178 -21.19 -2.86 1.78
C GLN A 178 -19.97 -2.37 0.98
N PRO A 179 -19.91 -1.07 0.61
CA PRO A 179 -18.70 -0.49 0.05
C PRO A 179 -17.57 -0.47 1.08
N ILE A 180 -16.36 -0.12 0.64
CA ILE A 180 -15.20 0.12 1.50
C ILE A 180 -14.37 1.27 0.93
N LEU A 181 -13.85 2.12 1.81
CA LEU A 181 -13.03 3.26 1.42
C LEU A 181 -11.55 2.86 1.40
N GLU A 182 -10.89 3.04 0.27
CA GLU A 182 -9.43 2.98 0.17
C GLU A 182 -8.86 4.38 0.34
N ILE A 183 -7.85 4.52 1.22
CA ILE A 183 -7.18 5.78 1.48
C ILE A 183 -5.69 5.71 1.14
N ASN A 184 -5.16 6.85 0.70
CA ASN A 184 -3.74 7.04 0.53
C ASN A 184 -3.14 7.66 1.80
N ILE A 185 -2.01 7.09 2.25
CA ILE A 185 -1.32 7.56 3.46
C ILE A 185 0.10 7.94 3.08
N THR A 186 0.48 9.18 3.37
CA THR A 186 1.83 9.69 3.16
C THR A 186 2.86 8.94 4.03
N PRO A 187 4.13 8.86 3.61
CA PRO A 187 5.15 8.09 4.34
C PRO A 187 5.39 8.54 5.78
N ASP A 188 5.13 9.78 6.11
CA ASP A 188 5.27 10.38 7.44
C ASP A 188 4.17 9.93 8.43
N ARG A 189 3.02 9.46 7.92
CA ARG A 189 1.85 9.09 8.72
C ARG A 189 1.70 7.58 8.90
N GLY A 190 2.80 6.89 9.21
CA GLY A 190 2.82 5.43 9.36
C GLY A 190 1.79 4.86 10.35
N TYR A 191 1.47 5.60 11.43
CA TYR A 191 0.46 5.19 12.40
C TYR A 191 -0.95 5.06 11.81
N ALA A 192 -1.26 5.77 10.73
CA ALA A 192 -2.56 5.70 10.05
C ALA A 192 -2.75 4.41 9.22
N PHE A 193 -1.72 3.55 9.11
CA PHE A 193 -1.87 2.18 8.61
C PHE A 193 -2.56 1.24 9.61
N SER A 194 -3.42 1.80 10.47
CA SER A 194 -4.23 1.07 11.45
C SER A 194 -5.57 1.75 11.69
N TYR A 195 -6.58 0.98 12.09
CA TYR A 195 -7.89 1.54 12.47
C TYR A 195 -7.77 2.50 13.65
N ARG A 196 -6.92 2.19 14.64
CA ARG A 196 -6.56 3.11 15.74
C ARG A 196 -6.07 4.46 15.22
N GLY A 197 -5.19 4.46 14.19
CA GLY A 197 -4.64 5.68 13.61
C GLY A 197 -5.66 6.47 12.80
N VAL A 198 -6.44 5.79 11.95
CA VAL A 198 -7.52 6.42 11.17
C VAL A 198 -8.59 7.02 12.09
N ALA A 199 -8.97 6.30 13.16
CA ALA A 199 -9.94 6.79 14.15
C ALA A 199 -9.46 8.06 14.87
N ARG A 200 -8.15 8.15 15.16
CA ARG A 200 -7.53 9.36 15.71
C ARG A 200 -7.62 10.53 14.74
N GLU A 201 -7.36 10.30 13.46
CA GLU A 201 -7.49 11.35 12.44
C GLU A 201 -8.96 11.76 12.21
N TYR A 202 -9.89 10.81 12.25
CA TYR A 202 -11.31 11.13 12.20
C TYR A 202 -11.75 11.99 13.40
N HIS A 203 -11.22 11.70 14.60
CA HIS A 203 -11.39 12.55 15.78
C HIS A 203 -10.86 13.98 15.53
N HIS A 204 -9.64 14.11 15.02
CA HIS A 204 -9.04 15.42 14.72
C HIS A 204 -9.88 16.23 13.72
N SER A 205 -10.48 15.56 12.72
CA SER A 205 -11.30 16.21 11.71
C SER A 205 -12.68 16.64 12.22
N THR A 206 -13.32 15.80 13.03
CA THR A 206 -14.75 15.94 13.35
C THR A 206 -15.02 16.35 14.80
N GLY A 207 -14.04 16.22 15.69
CA GLY A 207 -14.21 16.34 17.14
C GLY A 207 -14.95 15.15 17.78
N ALA A 208 -15.23 14.08 17.03
CA ALA A 208 -15.87 12.87 17.55
C ALA A 208 -15.01 12.22 18.65
N LYS A 209 -15.66 11.64 19.66
CA LYS A 209 -14.92 11.06 20.79
C LYS A 209 -14.14 9.83 20.35
N PHE A 210 -12.82 9.89 20.48
CA PHE A 210 -11.87 8.80 20.27
C PHE A 210 -11.56 8.07 21.58
N VAL A 211 -11.48 6.74 21.53
CA VAL A 211 -11.10 5.88 22.66
C VAL A 211 -9.91 5.03 22.27
N ASP A 212 -8.73 5.33 22.82
CA ASP A 212 -7.52 4.56 22.55
C ASP A 212 -7.52 3.25 23.34
N PRO A 213 -7.64 2.07 22.69
CA PRO A 213 -7.69 0.78 23.38
C PRO A 213 -6.35 0.43 24.07
N VAL A 214 -5.25 1.01 23.62
CA VAL A 214 -3.90 0.74 24.14
C VAL A 214 -3.78 1.11 25.63
N THR A 215 -4.49 2.14 26.08
CA THR A 215 -4.50 2.52 27.50
C THR A 215 -5.01 1.39 28.40
N GLU A 216 -6.10 0.74 28.01
CA GLU A 216 -6.69 -0.36 28.78
C GLU A 216 -5.92 -1.67 28.61
N LEU A 217 -5.39 -1.92 27.41
CA LEU A 217 -4.55 -3.08 27.13
C LEU A 217 -3.27 -3.06 27.98
N ASN A 218 -2.60 -1.92 28.09
CA ASN A 218 -1.40 -1.76 28.90
C ASN A 218 -1.65 -1.97 30.41
N LYS A 219 -2.83 -1.66 30.93
CA LYS A 219 -3.19 -1.95 32.33
C LYS A 219 -3.31 -3.45 32.60
N ARG A 220 -3.65 -4.24 31.60
CA ARG A 220 -3.83 -5.70 31.70
C ARG A 220 -2.60 -6.48 31.26
N ALA A 221 -1.70 -5.87 30.50
CA ALA A 221 -0.47 -6.51 30.06
C ALA A 221 0.43 -6.84 31.26
N PRO A 222 0.89 -8.08 31.42
CA PRO A 222 1.83 -8.41 32.48
C PRO A 222 3.18 -7.75 32.24
N ALA A 223 3.81 -7.27 33.28
CA ALA A 223 5.18 -6.79 33.20
C ALA A 223 6.15 -7.98 33.07
N ALA A 224 7.24 -7.78 32.31
CA ALA A 224 8.32 -8.75 32.30
C ALA A 224 8.90 -8.94 33.70
N PRO A 225 9.32 -10.16 34.08
CA PRO A 225 9.94 -10.41 35.38
C PRO A 225 11.18 -9.54 35.59
N ALA A 226 11.31 -8.93 36.76
CA ALA A 226 12.55 -8.22 37.08
C ALA A 226 13.72 -9.20 37.17
N VAL A 227 14.88 -8.81 36.69
CA VAL A 227 16.12 -9.65 36.72
C VAL A 227 16.42 -10.17 38.13
N GLU A 228 16.12 -9.37 39.14
CA GLU A 228 16.37 -9.70 40.55
C GLU A 228 15.31 -10.66 41.16
N SER A 229 14.20 -10.91 40.46
CA SER A 229 13.08 -11.73 40.98
C SER A 229 13.40 -13.22 41.01
N GLY A 230 14.41 -13.69 40.30
CA GLY A 230 14.73 -15.11 40.11
C GLY A 230 13.70 -15.91 39.29
N VAL A 231 12.73 -15.22 38.71
CA VAL A 231 11.72 -15.80 37.80
C VAL A 231 12.22 -15.65 36.36
N SER A 232 12.27 -16.74 35.65
CA SER A 232 12.64 -16.73 34.19
C SER A 232 11.47 -16.19 33.34
N SER A 233 11.79 -15.38 32.34
CA SER A 233 10.84 -15.03 31.30
C SER A 233 10.56 -16.22 30.38
N ASP A 234 9.57 -16.11 29.53
CA ASP A 234 9.11 -17.17 28.62
C ASP A 234 10.23 -17.70 27.73
N ILE A 235 11.04 -16.80 27.17
CA ILE A 235 12.24 -17.11 26.40
C ILE A 235 13.24 -15.98 26.54
N GLU A 236 14.53 -16.29 26.61
CA GLU A 236 15.58 -15.27 26.57
C GLU A 236 15.67 -14.66 25.15
N VAL A 237 15.72 -13.33 25.08
CA VAL A 237 15.92 -12.59 23.82
C VAL A 237 17.15 -11.70 23.96
N ILE A 238 18.04 -11.80 22.98
CA ILE A 238 19.28 -11.04 22.90
C ILE A 238 19.29 -10.22 21.63
N VAL A 239 19.47 -8.91 21.74
CA VAL A 239 19.72 -8.04 20.57
C VAL A 239 21.24 -7.90 20.40
N ASP A 240 21.75 -8.45 19.31
CA ASP A 240 23.20 -8.51 18.99
C ASP A 240 23.47 -7.84 17.63
N ASP A 241 23.13 -6.54 17.54
CA ASP A 241 23.39 -5.72 16.35
C ASP A 241 24.69 -4.95 16.52
N ASN A 242 25.80 -5.65 16.32
CA ASN A 242 27.15 -5.10 16.47
C ASN A 242 27.61 -4.25 15.27
N ASN A 243 26.81 -4.18 14.20
CA ASN A 243 27.12 -3.42 12.99
C ASN A 243 25.90 -2.71 12.42
N PRO A 244 25.34 -1.73 13.16
CA PRO A 244 24.18 -0.97 12.70
C PRO A 244 24.52 -0.18 11.43
N ILE A 245 23.67 -0.27 10.41
CA ILE A 245 23.97 0.24 9.05
C ILE A 245 24.05 1.77 8.95
N HIS A 246 23.48 2.49 9.91
CA HIS A 246 23.57 3.97 9.96
C HIS A 246 23.69 4.50 11.40
N GLY A 247 24.29 3.69 12.28
CA GLY A 247 24.55 4.04 13.68
C GLY A 247 23.34 3.88 14.60
N VAL A 248 22.20 3.34 14.09
CA VAL A 248 21.01 3.03 14.87
C VAL A 248 20.83 1.52 14.95
N THR A 249 20.63 1.00 16.15
CA THR A 249 20.36 -0.42 16.39
C THR A 249 19.13 -0.86 15.63
N GLY A 250 19.20 -1.97 14.91
CA GLY A 250 18.14 -2.47 14.05
C GLY A 250 16.90 -2.95 14.80
N CYS A 251 17.03 -3.28 16.09
CA CYS A 251 15.91 -3.62 16.97
C CYS A 251 16.15 -2.97 18.35
N ASP A 252 15.27 -2.10 18.79
CA ASP A 252 15.39 -1.43 20.08
C ASP A 252 14.30 -1.85 21.07
N ARG A 253 13.27 -2.60 20.62
CA ARG A 253 12.32 -3.27 21.49
C ARG A 253 11.87 -4.60 20.91
N TYR A 254 11.77 -5.62 21.79
CA TYR A 254 11.29 -6.94 21.43
C TYR A 254 10.49 -7.54 22.60
N VAL A 255 9.20 -7.79 22.38
CA VAL A 255 8.33 -8.48 23.32
C VAL A 255 8.06 -9.88 22.78
N ALA A 256 8.37 -10.89 23.61
CA ALA A 256 8.01 -12.29 23.34
C ALA A 256 7.05 -12.77 24.42
N ARG A 257 5.98 -13.47 24.01
CA ARG A 257 4.98 -14.03 24.92
C ARG A 257 4.53 -15.41 24.50
N ALA A 258 4.66 -16.38 25.40
CA ALA A 258 4.22 -17.74 25.18
C ALA A 258 2.70 -17.90 25.41
N ILE A 259 2.06 -18.71 24.58
CA ILE A 259 0.67 -19.15 24.70
C ILE A 259 0.69 -20.69 24.66
N HIS A 260 0.23 -21.33 25.71
CA HIS A 260 0.22 -22.78 25.83
C HIS A 260 -1.16 -23.38 25.57
N GLY A 261 -1.20 -24.63 25.11
CA GLY A 261 -2.45 -25.36 24.95
C GLY A 261 -3.40 -24.81 23.88
N PHE A 262 -2.87 -24.07 22.91
CA PHE A 262 -3.63 -23.57 21.78
C PHE A 262 -4.23 -24.74 20.97
N ASP A 263 -5.49 -24.61 20.57
CA ASP A 263 -6.18 -25.58 19.74
C ASP A 263 -6.19 -25.09 18.28
N PRO A 264 -5.34 -25.67 17.41
CA PRO A 264 -5.23 -25.25 16.02
C PRO A 264 -6.45 -25.64 15.16
N THR A 265 -7.38 -26.46 15.68
CA THR A 265 -8.61 -26.84 14.98
C THR A 265 -9.71 -25.79 15.07
N ASN A 266 -9.56 -24.80 15.95
CA ASN A 266 -10.50 -23.71 16.08
C ASN A 266 -10.40 -22.76 14.88
N HIS A 267 -11.56 -22.42 14.32
CA HIS A 267 -11.64 -21.48 13.19
C HIS A 267 -11.59 -20.03 13.66
N THR A 268 -11.04 -19.18 12.80
CA THR A 268 -11.13 -17.73 12.98
C THR A 268 -12.59 -17.29 13.03
N PRO A 269 -13.02 -16.54 14.06
CA PRO A 269 -14.39 -16.05 14.16
C PRO A 269 -14.82 -15.29 12.90
N ASN A 270 -16.06 -15.49 12.44
CA ASN A 270 -16.58 -14.90 11.22
C ASN A 270 -16.36 -13.37 11.15
N TRP A 271 -16.63 -12.66 12.26
CA TRP A 271 -16.46 -11.20 12.31
C TRP A 271 -15.00 -10.78 12.05
N MET A 272 -13.99 -11.52 12.58
CA MET A 272 -12.57 -11.26 12.37
C MET A 272 -12.17 -11.61 10.92
N ARG A 273 -12.58 -12.78 10.44
CA ARG A 273 -12.35 -13.21 9.07
C ARG A 273 -12.85 -12.19 8.04
N ARG A 274 -14.08 -11.70 8.22
CA ARG A 274 -14.66 -10.66 7.34
C ARG A 274 -13.83 -9.39 7.32
N ARG A 275 -13.43 -8.89 8.51
CA ARG A 275 -12.59 -7.69 8.63
C ARG A 275 -11.28 -7.84 7.89
N LEU A 276 -10.60 -8.98 8.06
CA LEU A 276 -9.36 -9.26 7.34
C LEU A 276 -9.56 -9.24 5.82
N ILE A 277 -10.58 -9.96 5.34
CA ILE A 277 -10.89 -10.03 3.89
C ILE A 277 -11.20 -8.64 3.34
N ARG A 278 -12.06 -7.87 4.01
CA ARG A 278 -12.39 -6.49 3.60
C ARG A 278 -11.18 -5.56 3.64
N ALA A 279 -10.24 -5.78 4.55
CA ALA A 279 -8.96 -5.07 4.57
C ALA A 279 -7.94 -5.57 3.54
N GLY A 280 -8.33 -6.48 2.64
CA GLY A 280 -7.47 -7.03 1.57
C GLY A 280 -6.53 -8.13 2.03
N MET A 281 -6.74 -8.72 3.21
CA MET A 281 -5.93 -9.82 3.74
C MET A 281 -6.66 -11.16 3.68
N ARG A 282 -5.96 -12.22 3.33
CA ARG A 282 -6.51 -13.60 3.37
C ARG A 282 -6.54 -14.10 4.80
N SER A 283 -7.62 -14.77 5.17
CA SER A 283 -7.68 -15.57 6.40
C SER A 283 -6.95 -16.90 6.17
N ILE A 284 -6.04 -17.27 7.06
CA ILE A 284 -5.15 -18.43 6.91
C ILE A 284 -5.41 -19.44 8.04
N SER A 285 -5.17 -19.04 9.27
CA SER A 285 -5.42 -19.81 10.48
C SER A 285 -5.66 -18.88 11.64
N LEU A 286 -6.32 -19.34 12.71
CA LEU A 286 -6.65 -18.47 13.85
C LEU A 286 -5.41 -17.76 14.42
N ALA A 287 -4.27 -18.43 14.52
CA ALA A 287 -3.04 -17.84 15.05
C ALA A 287 -2.52 -16.70 14.16
N VAL A 288 -2.45 -16.92 12.83
CA VAL A 288 -2.01 -15.93 11.85
C VAL A 288 -3.03 -14.79 11.73
N ASP A 289 -4.30 -15.11 11.73
CA ASP A 289 -5.39 -14.13 11.59
C ASP A 289 -5.44 -13.18 12.79
N VAL A 290 -5.17 -13.67 13.99
CA VAL A 290 -5.07 -12.82 15.19
C VAL A 290 -3.90 -11.85 15.07
N THR A 291 -2.72 -12.29 14.60
CA THR A 291 -1.57 -11.38 14.41
C THR A 291 -1.86 -10.33 13.33
N ASN A 292 -2.49 -10.72 12.24
CA ASN A 292 -2.92 -9.81 11.17
C ASN A 292 -4.00 -8.83 11.65
N TYR A 293 -4.95 -9.29 12.45
CA TYR A 293 -5.99 -8.44 13.01
C TYR A 293 -5.39 -7.36 13.92
N VAL A 294 -4.49 -7.74 14.83
CA VAL A 294 -3.81 -6.78 15.73
C VAL A 294 -2.98 -5.78 14.94
N MET A 295 -2.30 -6.23 13.87
CA MET A 295 -1.56 -5.33 12.99
C MET A 295 -2.45 -4.28 12.32
N LEU A 296 -3.61 -4.68 11.80
CA LEU A 296 -4.56 -3.77 11.16
C LEU A 296 -5.27 -2.86 12.17
N ASP A 297 -5.60 -3.40 13.34
CA ASP A 297 -6.34 -2.67 14.37
C ASP A 297 -5.47 -1.63 15.08
N LEU A 298 -4.30 -2.05 15.59
CA LEU A 298 -3.41 -1.23 16.43
C LEU A 298 -2.22 -0.61 15.67
N GLY A 299 -1.80 -1.21 14.54
CA GLY A 299 -0.63 -0.78 13.79
C GLY A 299 0.69 -1.48 14.18
N GLN A 300 0.63 -2.56 14.97
CA GLN A 300 1.78 -3.37 15.37
C GLN A 300 1.85 -4.66 14.54
N PRO A 301 2.79 -4.78 13.57
CA PRO A 301 3.04 -6.07 12.96
C PRO A 301 3.56 -7.07 13.99
N MET A 302 3.02 -8.29 13.92
CA MET A 302 3.36 -9.37 14.84
C MET A 302 3.73 -10.64 14.06
N HIS A 303 4.48 -11.51 14.69
CA HIS A 303 4.72 -12.86 14.19
C HIS A 303 4.36 -13.90 15.26
N ALA A 304 3.98 -15.10 14.80
CA ALA A 304 3.68 -16.24 15.65
C ALA A 304 4.56 -17.41 15.25
N TYR A 305 5.34 -17.93 16.17
CA TYR A 305 6.16 -19.12 16.00
C TYR A 305 5.55 -20.33 16.70
N ASP A 306 5.81 -21.51 16.19
CA ASP A 306 5.62 -22.78 16.89
C ASP A 306 6.68 -22.88 18.00
N LEU A 307 6.26 -22.62 19.24
CA LEU A 307 7.17 -22.56 20.40
C LEU A 307 7.93 -23.89 20.62
N ASP A 308 7.29 -25.03 20.30
CA ASP A 308 7.90 -26.34 20.46
C ASP A 308 9.09 -26.61 19.52
N LYS A 309 9.20 -25.78 18.45
CA LYS A 309 10.33 -25.82 17.49
C LYS A 309 11.45 -24.86 17.86
N ILE A 310 11.22 -23.87 18.72
CA ILE A 310 12.18 -22.81 19.02
C ILE A 310 13.11 -23.25 20.18
N GLU A 311 14.40 -23.10 19.95
CA GLU A 311 15.42 -23.38 20.94
C GLU A 311 16.12 -22.06 21.31
N GLY A 312 15.84 -21.58 22.56
CA GLY A 312 16.34 -20.29 23.04
C GLY A 312 17.85 -20.27 23.30
N PRO A 313 18.46 -19.08 23.41
CA PRO A 313 17.83 -17.78 23.28
C PRO A 313 17.47 -17.41 21.82
N ILE A 314 16.46 -16.55 21.65
CA ILE A 314 16.28 -15.82 20.39
C ILE A 314 17.36 -14.76 20.29
N VAL A 315 17.99 -14.66 19.13
CA VAL A 315 19.02 -13.65 18.86
C VAL A 315 18.64 -12.82 17.65
N VAL A 316 18.47 -11.52 17.87
CA VAL A 316 18.27 -10.55 16.78
C VAL A 316 19.65 -10.05 16.35
N ARG A 317 20.09 -10.39 15.13
CA ARG A 317 21.43 -10.09 14.63
C ARG A 317 21.44 -9.74 13.15
N ARG A 318 22.53 -9.19 12.66
CA ARG A 318 22.76 -9.07 11.20
C ARG A 318 23.13 -10.42 10.59
N ALA A 319 22.80 -10.57 9.30
CA ALA A 319 23.20 -11.75 8.55
C ALA A 319 24.74 -11.82 8.40
N ALA A 320 25.28 -13.03 8.36
CA ALA A 320 26.65 -13.28 7.98
C ALA A 320 26.76 -13.45 6.45
N GLU A 321 27.97 -13.28 5.92
CA GLU A 321 28.22 -13.45 4.49
C GLU A 321 27.91 -14.89 4.04
N GLY A 322 27.13 -15.04 2.97
CA GLY A 322 26.78 -16.33 2.40
C GLY A 322 25.59 -17.05 3.08
N GLU A 323 24.98 -16.44 4.11
CA GLU A 323 23.74 -17.01 4.68
C GLU A 323 22.58 -16.93 3.70
N LYS A 324 21.68 -17.93 3.79
CA LYS A 324 20.47 -18.07 2.97
C LYS A 324 19.27 -18.37 3.84
N LEU A 325 18.09 -17.98 3.37
CA LEU A 325 16.82 -18.29 4.02
C LEU A 325 15.76 -18.66 2.98
N THR A 326 15.02 -19.73 3.25
CA THR A 326 13.77 -20.02 2.55
C THR A 326 12.62 -19.40 3.34
N THR A 327 11.93 -18.44 2.72
CA THR A 327 10.84 -17.69 3.33
C THR A 327 9.50 -18.42 3.18
N LEU A 328 8.44 -17.95 3.90
CA LEU A 328 7.10 -18.55 3.92
C LEU A 328 6.44 -18.66 2.53
N ASP A 329 6.87 -17.87 1.55
CA ASP A 329 6.42 -18.00 0.16
C ASP A 329 7.16 -19.08 -0.63
N GLY A 330 8.02 -19.86 0.03
CA GLY A 330 8.78 -20.98 -0.54
C GLY A 330 9.99 -20.58 -1.38
N LYS A 331 10.37 -19.31 -1.41
CA LYS A 331 11.53 -18.83 -2.16
C LYS A 331 12.79 -18.80 -1.30
N GLU A 332 13.91 -19.18 -1.89
CA GLU A 332 15.25 -19.03 -1.28
C GLU A 332 15.82 -17.64 -1.60
N HIS A 333 16.33 -16.97 -0.58
CA HIS A 333 16.96 -15.66 -0.67
C HIS A 333 18.41 -15.72 -0.19
N ASP A 334 19.34 -15.18 -0.97
CA ASP A 334 20.69 -14.89 -0.54
C ASP A 334 20.67 -13.63 0.35
N LEU A 335 21.11 -13.77 1.60
CA LEU A 335 21.04 -12.71 2.58
C LEU A 335 22.23 -11.75 2.47
N SER A 336 21.98 -10.48 2.71
CA SER A 336 23.01 -9.44 2.80
C SER A 336 23.41 -9.20 4.25
N VAL A 337 24.66 -8.87 4.49
CA VAL A 337 25.16 -8.47 5.83
C VAL A 337 24.42 -7.26 6.43
N GLU A 338 23.67 -6.52 5.64
CA GLU A 338 22.77 -5.47 6.13
C GLU A 338 21.40 -5.99 6.62
N ASP A 339 21.03 -7.23 6.28
CA ASP A 339 19.73 -7.76 6.68
C ASP A 339 19.70 -8.08 8.18
N LEU A 340 18.66 -7.60 8.85
CA LEU A 340 18.40 -7.92 10.24
C LEU A 340 17.62 -9.23 10.31
N LEU A 341 18.08 -10.17 11.11
CA LEU A 341 17.50 -11.50 11.22
C LEU A 341 16.97 -11.77 12.62
N ILE A 342 15.87 -12.51 12.68
CA ILE A 342 15.46 -13.21 13.89
C ILE A 342 16.00 -14.63 13.80
N THR A 343 16.73 -15.07 14.82
CA THR A 343 17.37 -16.37 14.88
C THR A 343 17.13 -17.04 16.21
N ASP A 344 17.25 -18.36 16.28
CA ASP A 344 17.29 -19.12 17.52
C ASP A 344 18.63 -19.87 17.70
N SER A 345 18.77 -20.64 18.78
CA SER A 345 20.07 -21.12 19.24
C SER A 345 20.09 -22.64 19.46
N PRO A 346 19.82 -23.47 18.44
CA PRO A 346 19.84 -24.92 18.57
C PRO A 346 21.21 -25.44 19.02
N ASP A 347 21.17 -26.50 19.83
CA ASP A 347 22.37 -27.15 20.41
C ASP A 347 23.28 -26.17 21.20
N GLY A 348 22.71 -25.10 21.74
CA GLY A 348 23.46 -24.04 22.44
C GLY A 348 24.33 -23.18 21.53
N LYS A 349 24.17 -23.28 20.21
CA LYS A 349 24.86 -22.42 19.24
C LYS A 349 24.10 -21.12 19.03
N ARG A 350 24.51 -20.09 19.74
CA ARG A 350 23.86 -18.79 19.77
C ARG A 350 23.57 -18.23 18.39
N GLY A 351 22.29 -18.00 18.07
CA GLY A 351 21.82 -17.37 16.86
C GLY A 351 22.16 -18.12 15.56
N SER A 352 22.35 -19.44 15.62
CA SER A 352 22.84 -20.21 14.46
C SER A 352 21.76 -20.60 13.45
N ARG A 353 20.45 -20.61 13.82
CA ARG A 353 19.39 -20.96 12.91
C ARG A 353 18.49 -19.74 12.65
N ILE A 354 18.27 -19.46 11.37
CA ILE A 354 17.51 -18.28 10.95
C ILE A 354 16.02 -18.62 10.95
N LEU A 355 15.23 -17.81 11.64
CA LEU A 355 13.76 -17.91 11.71
C LEU A 355 13.06 -16.96 10.73
N GLY A 356 13.71 -15.84 10.35
CA GLY A 356 13.12 -14.87 9.44
C GLY A 356 13.96 -13.63 9.22
N ILE A 357 13.58 -12.85 8.21
CA ILE A 357 14.07 -11.49 8.01
C ILE A 357 13.20 -10.57 8.84
N ALA A 358 13.78 -9.93 9.85
CA ALA A 358 13.07 -9.09 10.82
C ALA A 358 12.16 -8.06 10.13
N GLY A 359 10.90 -8.00 10.52
CA GLY A 359 9.92 -7.06 10.01
C GLY A 359 9.57 -7.17 8.52
N VAL A 360 10.11 -8.17 7.80
CA VAL A 360 9.87 -8.39 6.36
C VAL A 360 9.08 -9.67 6.13
N MET A 361 9.66 -10.83 6.42
CA MET A 361 8.99 -12.12 6.22
C MET A 361 9.63 -13.22 7.07
N GLY A 362 8.79 -14.08 7.67
CA GLY A 362 9.23 -15.28 8.37
C GLY A 362 9.80 -16.35 7.44
N GLY A 363 10.64 -17.22 8.00
CA GLY A 363 11.14 -18.42 7.35
C GLY A 363 10.20 -19.62 7.55
N LEU A 364 10.37 -20.66 6.75
CA LEU A 364 9.59 -21.90 6.87
C LEU A 364 9.82 -22.61 8.20
N TYR A 365 11.01 -22.49 8.78
CA TYR A 365 11.28 -23.09 10.07
C TYR A 365 10.62 -22.25 11.18
N GLY A 366 9.95 -22.93 12.11
CA GLY A 366 9.21 -22.26 13.19
C GLY A 366 7.81 -21.77 12.79
N GLU A 367 7.36 -22.01 11.55
CA GLU A 367 6.00 -21.70 11.12
C GLU A 367 4.95 -22.44 11.96
N VAL A 368 3.86 -21.73 12.30
CA VAL A 368 2.66 -22.28 12.94
C VAL A 368 1.91 -23.15 11.93
N THR A 369 1.62 -24.39 12.33
CA THR A 369 0.94 -25.40 11.50
C THR A 369 -0.35 -25.89 12.17
N ALA A 370 -1.08 -26.77 11.49
CA ALA A 370 -2.28 -27.42 12.05
C ALA A 370 -2.00 -28.30 13.29
N ASP A 371 -0.72 -28.61 13.58
CA ASP A 371 -0.31 -29.42 14.73
C ASP A 371 0.22 -28.56 15.90
N THR A 372 0.41 -27.25 15.72
CA THR A 372 1.00 -26.35 16.71
C THR A 372 0.07 -26.16 17.91
N LYS A 373 0.56 -26.47 19.10
CA LYS A 373 -0.18 -26.34 20.37
C LYS A 373 0.37 -25.25 21.29
N ASN A 374 1.61 -24.88 21.11
CA ASN A 374 2.25 -23.81 21.89
C ASN A 374 2.77 -22.76 20.91
N ILE A 375 2.40 -21.51 21.15
CA ILE A 375 2.72 -20.38 20.25
C ILE A 375 3.66 -19.42 21.01
N LEU A 376 4.69 -18.93 20.34
CA LEU A 376 5.45 -17.78 20.77
C LEU A 376 5.05 -16.58 19.93
N LEU A 377 4.43 -15.57 20.55
CA LEU A 377 4.11 -14.29 19.92
C LEU A 377 5.34 -13.39 19.95
N GLU A 378 5.64 -12.77 18.81
CA GLU A 378 6.61 -11.69 18.65
C GLU A 378 5.86 -10.37 18.42
N ALA A 379 6.21 -9.34 19.20
CA ALA A 379 5.87 -7.96 18.91
C ALA A 379 7.15 -7.11 19.09
N ALA A 380 7.67 -6.55 18.02
CA ALA A 380 8.94 -5.85 18.05
C ALA A 380 8.88 -4.46 17.43
N HIS A 381 9.89 -3.64 17.71
CA HIS A 381 10.17 -2.41 16.99
C HIS A 381 11.50 -2.56 16.28
N PHE A 382 11.48 -2.29 14.95
CA PHE A 382 12.65 -2.39 14.09
C PHE A 382 12.96 -1.05 13.42
N ASP A 383 14.24 -0.81 13.16
CA ASP A 383 14.70 0.37 12.44
C ASP A 383 14.13 0.44 11.01
N SER A 384 13.45 1.53 10.72
CA SER A 384 12.73 1.74 9.46
C SER A 384 13.63 1.66 8.22
N VAL A 385 14.86 2.17 8.30
CA VAL A 385 15.83 2.15 7.19
C VAL A 385 16.31 0.72 6.92
N SER A 386 16.60 -0.05 7.96
CA SER A 386 16.97 -1.46 7.84
C SER A 386 15.90 -2.27 7.15
N ILE A 387 14.64 -2.11 7.58
CA ILE A 387 13.51 -2.85 6.99
C ILE A 387 13.26 -2.43 5.54
N ALA A 388 13.25 -1.12 5.25
CA ALA A 388 13.05 -0.61 3.89
C ALA A 388 14.12 -1.13 2.91
N ARG A 389 15.39 -1.19 3.32
CA ARG A 389 16.48 -1.72 2.50
C ARG A 389 16.32 -3.22 2.25
N SER A 390 16.04 -4.00 3.29
CA SER A 390 15.83 -5.45 3.16
C SER A 390 14.63 -5.80 2.29
N ALA A 391 13.47 -5.16 2.51
CA ALA A 391 12.27 -5.37 1.71
C ALA A 391 12.49 -5.09 0.22
N ARG A 392 13.19 -4.00 -0.12
CA ARG A 392 13.53 -3.64 -1.52
C ARG A 392 14.55 -4.61 -2.13
N ARG A 393 15.60 -4.99 -1.40
CA ARG A 393 16.67 -5.90 -1.85
C ARG A 393 16.07 -7.26 -2.23
N HIS A 394 15.22 -7.80 -1.38
CA HIS A 394 14.62 -9.11 -1.60
C HIS A 394 13.32 -9.04 -2.45
N LYS A 395 12.84 -7.83 -2.77
CA LYS A 395 11.58 -7.60 -3.51
C LYS A 395 10.37 -8.23 -2.80
N ILE A 396 10.32 -8.11 -1.48
CA ILE A 396 9.24 -8.62 -0.62
C ILE A 396 8.47 -7.45 0.00
N PRO A 397 7.50 -6.85 -0.69
CA PRO A 397 6.63 -5.83 -0.11
C PRO A 397 5.55 -6.50 0.75
N SER A 398 5.80 -6.65 2.05
CA SER A 398 4.80 -7.18 2.98
C SER A 398 4.03 -6.06 3.70
N GLU A 399 2.85 -6.38 4.24
CA GLU A 399 2.08 -5.44 5.08
C GLU A 399 2.84 -5.07 6.37
N ALA A 400 3.68 -5.98 6.88
CA ALA A 400 4.57 -5.71 7.99
C ALA A 400 5.68 -4.71 7.61
N SER A 401 6.40 -4.96 6.50
CA SER A 401 7.48 -4.09 6.06
C SER A 401 7.00 -2.67 5.74
N ARG A 402 5.80 -2.51 5.15
CA ARG A 402 5.18 -1.20 4.89
C ARG A 402 4.95 -0.38 6.16
N ARG A 403 4.63 -1.04 7.28
CA ARG A 403 4.43 -0.36 8.57
C ARG A 403 5.76 -0.03 9.22
N PHE A 404 6.68 -0.98 9.27
CA PHE A 404 7.99 -0.75 9.86
C PHE A 404 8.81 0.32 9.11
N GLU A 405 8.79 0.34 7.77
CA GLU A 405 9.53 1.36 7.00
C GLU A 405 9.02 2.79 7.22
N ARG A 406 7.75 2.95 7.68
CA ARG A 406 7.15 4.23 8.03
C ARG A 406 7.23 4.56 9.52
N GLY A 407 7.71 3.64 10.33
CA GLY A 407 7.83 3.75 11.77
C GLY A 407 6.61 3.23 12.53
N VAL A 408 6.84 2.25 13.37
CA VAL A 408 5.86 1.69 14.32
C VAL A 408 6.02 2.39 15.67
N ASP A 409 4.93 2.48 16.43
CA ASP A 409 4.94 3.04 17.79
C ASP A 409 5.85 2.22 18.72
N THR A 410 6.88 2.84 19.28
CA THR A 410 7.90 2.19 20.11
C THR A 410 7.37 1.73 21.49
N GLN A 411 6.13 2.07 21.85
CA GLN A 411 5.51 1.70 23.13
C GLN A 411 4.29 0.78 22.98
N LEU A 412 4.02 0.31 21.75
CA LEU A 412 2.82 -0.46 21.44
C LEU A 412 2.95 -1.97 21.71
N GLN A 413 4.16 -2.52 21.74
CA GLN A 413 4.45 -3.95 21.75
C GLN A 413 3.77 -4.72 22.89
N PRO A 414 3.78 -4.26 24.15
CA PRO A 414 3.10 -4.98 25.25
C PRO A 414 1.58 -5.02 25.07
N ALA A 415 0.97 -3.91 24.63
CA ALA A 415 -0.48 -3.84 24.37
C ALA A 415 -0.90 -4.76 23.23
N ALA A 416 -0.12 -4.81 22.15
CA ALA A 416 -0.38 -5.68 21.02
C ALA A 416 -0.26 -7.17 21.40
N ALA A 417 0.80 -7.53 22.13
CA ALA A 417 0.97 -8.89 22.67
C ALA A 417 -0.17 -9.28 23.63
N GLN A 418 -0.68 -8.33 24.43
CA GLN A 418 -1.83 -8.55 25.30
C GLN A 418 -3.10 -8.80 24.51
N MET A 419 -3.38 -7.98 23.50
CA MET A 419 -4.57 -8.15 22.66
C MET A 419 -4.55 -9.49 21.91
N ALA A 420 -3.42 -9.86 21.32
CA ALA A 420 -3.26 -11.14 20.65
C ALA A 420 -3.46 -12.31 21.62
N ALA A 421 -2.88 -12.24 22.82
CA ALA A 421 -3.07 -13.25 23.85
C ALA A 421 -4.53 -13.40 24.27
N GLU A 422 -5.26 -12.31 24.51
CA GLU A 422 -6.70 -12.33 24.84
C GLU A 422 -7.53 -12.97 23.72
N LEU A 423 -7.23 -12.68 22.46
CA LEU A 423 -7.93 -13.27 21.32
C LEU A 423 -7.63 -14.77 21.16
N LEU A 424 -6.36 -15.18 21.31
CA LEU A 424 -5.97 -16.60 21.25
C LEU A 424 -6.54 -17.40 22.43
N THR A 425 -6.66 -16.78 23.62
CA THR A 425 -7.35 -17.40 24.76
C THR A 425 -8.84 -17.59 24.45
N LYS A 426 -9.49 -16.53 24.00
CA LYS A 426 -10.95 -16.51 23.81
C LYS A 426 -11.41 -17.47 22.70
N PHE A 427 -10.65 -17.57 21.62
CA PHE A 427 -11.07 -18.29 20.41
C PHE A 427 -10.25 -19.55 20.15
N GLY A 428 -9.03 -19.66 20.68
CA GLY A 428 -8.13 -20.79 20.49
C GLY A 428 -7.86 -21.60 21.76
N ASN A 429 -8.56 -21.32 22.86
CA ASN A 429 -8.37 -21.98 24.17
C ASN A 429 -6.94 -21.88 24.74
N GLY A 430 -6.08 -21.03 24.19
CA GLY A 430 -4.71 -20.88 24.63
C GLY A 430 -4.61 -20.21 25.99
N GLU A 431 -3.65 -20.65 26.82
CA GLU A 431 -3.34 -20.07 28.13
C GLU A 431 -2.08 -19.22 28.01
N PRO A 432 -2.19 -17.87 28.13
CA PRO A 432 -1.02 -17.00 28.02
C PRO A 432 -0.14 -17.08 29.27
N SER A 433 1.18 -17.13 29.06
CA SER A 433 2.13 -17.01 30.17
C SER A 433 2.01 -15.66 30.86
N GLY A 434 2.24 -15.65 32.16
CA GLY A 434 2.35 -14.44 32.98
C GLY A 434 3.75 -13.81 33.00
N HIS A 435 4.72 -14.38 32.27
CA HIS A 435 6.14 -14.00 32.34
C HIS A 435 6.71 -13.62 30.97
N PRO A 436 6.16 -12.61 30.26
CA PRO A 436 6.66 -12.22 28.94
C PRO A 436 8.12 -11.74 29.03
N THR A 437 8.83 -11.87 27.95
CA THR A 437 10.10 -11.17 27.75
C THR A 437 9.83 -9.78 27.17
N ASP A 438 10.46 -8.74 27.69
CA ASP A 438 10.42 -7.38 27.14
C ASP A 438 11.84 -6.79 27.18
N VAL A 439 12.54 -6.90 26.05
CA VAL A 439 13.83 -6.21 25.86
C VAL A 439 13.51 -4.82 25.32
N ASN A 440 13.79 -3.80 26.13
CA ASN A 440 13.46 -2.41 25.80
C ASN A 440 14.68 -1.52 25.98
N THR A 441 15.25 -1.07 24.88
CA THR A 441 16.38 -0.12 24.82
C THR A 441 15.98 1.18 24.11
N THR A 442 14.67 1.41 23.92
CA THR A 442 14.15 2.61 23.26
C THR A 442 14.57 3.86 24.03
N MET A 443 15.03 4.86 23.29
CA MET A 443 15.44 6.13 23.89
C MET A 443 14.34 7.17 23.76
N TYR A 444 14.17 7.97 24.82
CA TYR A 444 13.29 9.14 24.78
C TYR A 444 13.85 10.18 23.81
N ARG A 445 13.01 10.64 22.90
CA ARG A 445 13.35 11.74 22.00
C ARG A 445 13.43 13.05 22.76
N ARG A 446 14.36 13.93 22.36
CA ARG A 446 14.49 15.26 22.96
C ARG A 446 13.24 16.08 22.65
N PRO A 447 12.74 16.86 23.63
CA PRO A 447 11.68 17.82 23.36
C PRO A 447 12.09 18.84 22.29
N ILE A 448 11.15 19.21 21.44
CA ILE A 448 11.33 20.17 20.36
C ILE A 448 11.11 21.57 20.96
N PRO A 449 12.09 22.49 20.93
CA PRO A 449 11.88 23.89 21.28
C PRO A 449 11.03 24.55 20.18
N PHE A 450 9.88 25.09 20.54
CA PHE A 450 8.92 25.63 19.58
C PHE A 450 8.43 27.02 19.99
N LYS A 451 8.36 27.95 19.03
CA LYS A 451 7.81 29.29 19.21
C LYS A 451 6.49 29.38 18.44
N ALA A 452 5.45 29.90 19.08
CA ALA A 452 4.17 30.15 18.42
C ALA A 452 4.29 31.02 17.15
N THR A 453 5.26 31.94 17.12
CA THR A 453 5.54 32.78 15.95
C THR A 453 6.02 32.03 14.71
N GLU A 454 6.49 30.77 14.87
CA GLU A 454 6.90 29.95 13.74
C GLU A 454 5.72 29.61 12.82
N VAL A 455 4.51 29.47 13.38
CA VAL A 455 3.29 29.20 12.60
C VAL A 455 3.03 30.34 11.61
N ALA A 456 3.07 31.59 12.07
CA ALA A 456 2.91 32.75 11.19
C ALA A 456 4.09 32.92 10.23
N ARG A 457 5.32 32.63 10.68
CA ARG A 457 6.53 32.76 9.87
C ARG A 457 6.59 31.78 8.70
N VAL A 458 6.21 30.52 8.94
CA VAL A 458 6.35 29.42 7.97
C VAL A 458 5.08 29.25 7.15
N ALA A 459 3.91 29.14 7.81
CA ALA A 459 2.63 28.88 7.15
C ALA A 459 1.84 30.18 6.81
N GLY A 460 2.23 31.31 7.36
CA GLY A 460 1.49 32.59 7.17
C GLY A 460 0.18 32.65 7.95
N LEU A 461 -0.10 31.69 8.83
CA LEU A 461 -1.32 31.61 9.63
C LEU A 461 -1.17 32.38 10.95
N ASP A 462 -2.12 33.24 11.25
CA ASP A 462 -2.22 33.90 12.55
C ASP A 462 -3.13 33.06 13.49
N VAL A 463 -2.51 32.26 14.33
CA VAL A 463 -3.19 31.33 15.25
C VAL A 463 -2.88 31.70 16.68
N ASP A 464 -3.92 31.77 17.53
CA ASP A 464 -3.76 32.05 18.96
C ASP A 464 -2.88 31.02 19.67
N VAL A 465 -2.05 31.47 20.61
CA VAL A 465 -1.08 30.65 21.33
C VAL A 465 -1.72 29.48 22.06
N ASN A 466 -2.91 29.69 22.66
CA ASN A 466 -3.64 28.61 23.35
C ASN A 466 -4.18 27.60 22.34
N ARG A 467 -4.70 28.06 21.20
CA ARG A 467 -5.17 27.19 20.12
C ARG A 467 -4.05 26.33 19.56
N ILE A 468 -2.83 26.87 19.40
CA ILE A 468 -1.64 26.09 19.04
C ILE A 468 -1.36 24.99 20.06
N SER A 469 -1.38 25.34 21.35
CA SER A 469 -1.16 24.39 22.44
C SER A 469 -2.22 23.28 22.47
N ASP A 470 -3.49 23.62 22.26
CA ASP A 470 -4.60 22.67 22.21
C ASP A 470 -4.44 21.69 21.05
N ILE A 471 -4.16 22.20 19.83
CA ILE A 471 -3.92 21.37 18.65
C ILE A 471 -2.77 20.38 18.89
N LEU A 472 -1.62 20.86 19.37
CA LEU A 472 -0.47 19.98 19.61
C LEU A 472 -0.77 18.93 20.69
N THR A 473 -1.61 19.28 21.69
CA THR A 473 -2.06 18.35 22.72
C THR A 473 -3.00 17.29 22.15
N ASP A 474 -3.92 17.68 21.27
CA ASP A 474 -4.86 16.76 20.59
C ASP A 474 -4.11 15.77 19.67
N VAL A 475 -3.04 16.22 19.01
CA VAL A 475 -2.12 15.34 18.25
C VAL A 475 -1.43 14.29 19.14
N GLY A 476 -1.42 14.51 20.46
CA GLY A 476 -0.84 13.63 21.47
C GLY A 476 0.52 14.10 22.00
N CYS A 477 0.95 15.31 21.65
CA CYS A 477 2.17 15.89 22.18
C CYS A 477 2.02 16.29 23.66
N ARG A 478 3.10 16.20 24.41
CA ARG A 478 3.19 16.86 25.73
C ARG A 478 3.73 18.25 25.54
N VAL A 479 2.90 19.26 25.79
CA VAL A 479 3.24 20.66 25.63
C VAL A 479 3.56 21.26 26.99
N ALA A 480 4.76 21.80 27.18
CA ALA A 480 5.17 22.49 28.39
C ALA A 480 5.61 23.92 28.07
N GLY A 481 5.33 24.88 28.98
CA GLY A 481 5.64 26.30 28.80
C GLY A 481 4.47 27.06 28.19
N GLY A 482 4.76 28.05 27.32
CA GLY A 482 3.75 28.82 26.56
C GLY A 482 3.40 30.18 27.12
N GLY A 483 3.87 30.55 28.32
CA GLY A 483 3.53 31.83 28.95
C GLY A 483 3.99 33.10 28.18
N ASN A 484 4.95 32.91 27.26
CA ASN A 484 5.46 33.97 26.37
C ASN A 484 5.44 33.52 24.89
N GLY A 485 4.67 32.49 24.55
CA GLY A 485 4.63 31.88 23.22
C GLY A 485 5.79 30.91 22.93
N GLU A 486 6.61 30.57 23.94
CA GLU A 486 7.69 29.56 23.81
C GLU A 486 7.31 28.26 24.50
N PHE A 487 7.39 27.15 23.78
CA PHE A 487 7.01 25.83 24.20
C PHE A 487 8.20 24.86 24.17
N SER A 488 8.11 23.82 24.99
CA SER A 488 8.91 22.61 24.91
C SER A 488 7.95 21.46 24.59
N VAL A 489 8.00 20.94 23.36
CA VAL A 489 7.02 19.96 22.86
C VAL A 489 7.66 18.58 22.74
N SER A 490 7.10 17.59 23.45
CA SER A 490 7.53 16.20 23.31
C SER A 490 6.54 15.45 22.43
N ALA A 491 7.00 14.95 21.27
CA ALA A 491 6.19 14.21 20.34
C ALA A 491 5.77 12.84 20.91
N PRO A 492 4.57 12.33 20.58
CA PRO A 492 4.14 11.01 20.99
C PRO A 492 4.94 9.91 20.27
N THR A 493 4.94 8.70 20.84
CA THR A 493 5.78 7.59 20.37
C THR A 493 5.39 7.05 19.00
N TRP A 494 4.15 7.25 18.57
CA TRP A 494 3.62 6.86 17.26
C TRP A 494 3.88 7.90 16.16
N ARG A 495 4.51 9.04 16.45
CA ARG A 495 4.85 10.11 15.51
C ARG A 495 6.38 10.26 15.40
N PRO A 496 7.06 9.30 14.72
CA PRO A 496 8.51 9.37 14.51
C PRO A 496 8.95 10.52 13.60
N ASP A 497 8.03 11.07 12.83
CA ASP A 497 8.17 12.19 11.91
C ASP A 497 8.35 13.55 12.62
N LEU A 498 7.77 13.76 13.79
CA LEU A 498 7.84 15.01 14.52
C LEU A 498 9.21 15.18 15.23
N ASN A 499 10.13 15.92 14.63
CA ASN A 499 11.50 16.09 15.13
C ASN A 499 11.93 17.55 15.20
N GLU A 500 11.36 18.43 14.38
CA GLU A 500 11.75 19.83 14.26
C GLU A 500 10.55 20.77 14.38
N PRO A 501 10.77 22.08 14.62
CA PRO A 501 9.69 23.07 14.72
C PRO A 501 8.78 23.13 13.49
N CYS A 502 9.31 22.93 12.28
CA CYS A 502 8.51 22.92 11.06
C CYS A 502 7.48 21.79 11.02
N ASP A 503 7.80 20.63 11.59
CA ASP A 503 6.88 19.50 11.66
C ASP A 503 5.66 19.84 12.55
N LEU A 504 5.90 20.61 13.63
CA LEU A 504 4.82 21.09 14.50
C LEU A 504 3.98 22.19 13.83
N VAL A 505 4.60 23.05 13.02
CA VAL A 505 3.87 24.03 12.19
C VAL A 505 2.93 23.32 11.22
N GLU A 506 3.38 22.24 10.60
CA GLU A 506 2.57 21.45 9.67
C GLU A 506 1.34 20.86 10.36
N GLU A 507 1.48 20.30 11.56
CA GLU A 507 0.35 19.80 12.34
C GLU A 507 -0.67 20.91 12.68
N VAL A 508 -0.18 22.08 13.08
CA VAL A 508 -1.06 23.23 13.34
C VAL A 508 -1.79 23.67 12.07
N ALA A 509 -1.07 23.82 10.95
CA ALA A 509 -1.64 24.27 9.69
C ALA A 509 -2.68 23.25 9.15
N ARG A 510 -2.39 21.97 9.26
CA ARG A 510 -3.28 20.89 8.84
C ARG A 510 -4.60 20.87 9.61
N LEU A 511 -4.55 21.03 10.94
CA LEU A 511 -5.74 20.98 11.79
C LEU A 511 -6.50 22.31 11.90
N VAL A 512 -5.85 23.42 11.56
CA VAL A 512 -6.55 24.70 11.29
C VAL A 512 -7.28 24.64 9.96
N GLY A 513 -6.66 24.03 8.95
CA GLY A 513 -7.13 23.85 7.58
C GLY A 513 -6.21 24.56 6.58
N TYR A 514 -5.79 23.86 5.56
CA TYR A 514 -4.92 24.42 4.52
C TYR A 514 -5.60 25.54 3.72
N ASP A 515 -6.93 25.55 3.65
CA ASP A 515 -7.72 26.58 2.99
C ASP A 515 -7.64 27.94 3.70
N GLU A 516 -7.25 27.97 4.98
CA GLU A 516 -7.04 29.18 5.78
C GLU A 516 -5.67 29.82 5.52
N ILE A 517 -4.76 29.13 4.81
CA ILE A 517 -3.45 29.67 4.48
C ILE A 517 -3.60 30.81 3.46
N PRO A 518 -3.16 32.05 3.79
CA PRO A 518 -3.34 33.19 2.91
C PRO A 518 -2.53 33.03 1.62
N VAL A 519 -3.19 33.27 0.48
CA VAL A 519 -2.52 33.30 -0.83
C VAL A 519 -1.80 34.59 -0.99
N THR A 520 -0.46 34.57 -0.89
CA THR A 520 0.39 35.77 -1.06
C THR A 520 1.32 35.57 -2.24
N VAL A 521 1.42 36.59 -3.11
CA VAL A 521 2.39 36.60 -4.20
C VAL A 521 3.70 37.16 -3.66
N PRO A 522 4.81 36.38 -3.63
CA PRO A 522 6.07 36.89 -3.17
C PRO A 522 6.55 38.03 -4.07
N PRO A 523 7.13 39.11 -3.49
CA PRO A 523 7.71 40.17 -4.30
C PRO A 523 8.86 39.64 -5.15
N ALA A 524 8.96 40.11 -6.39
CA ALA A 524 10.06 39.72 -7.26
C ALA A 524 11.42 40.10 -6.61
N PRO A 525 12.34 39.14 -6.41
CA PRO A 525 13.60 39.39 -5.70
C PRO A 525 14.59 40.26 -6.49
N VAL A 526 14.28 40.54 -7.75
CA VAL A 526 15.22 41.18 -8.70
C VAL A 526 15.03 42.71 -8.72
N LYS A 527 15.98 43.41 -8.14
CA LYS A 527 16.08 44.85 -8.32
C LYS A 527 16.59 45.15 -9.75
N GLY A 528 15.74 45.70 -10.61
CA GLY A 528 16.14 46.36 -11.85
C GLY A 528 15.97 45.57 -13.15
N ALA A 529 15.55 44.33 -13.17
CA ALA A 529 15.23 43.63 -14.41
C ALA A 529 13.72 43.73 -14.69
N VAL A 530 13.31 44.70 -15.44
CA VAL A 530 11.93 44.84 -15.91
C VAL A 530 11.81 44.14 -17.27
N GLY A 531 11.15 42.98 -17.30
CA GLY A 531 10.83 42.27 -18.54
C GLY A 531 11.73 41.07 -18.83
N LEU A 532 11.62 40.57 -20.05
CA LEU A 532 12.30 39.37 -20.52
C LEU A 532 13.79 39.63 -20.84
N THR A 533 14.63 38.61 -20.63
CA THR A 533 16.02 38.61 -21.12
C THR A 533 16.07 38.69 -22.65
N PRO A 534 17.20 39.06 -23.26
CA PRO A 534 17.33 39.05 -24.72
C PRO A 534 17.02 37.70 -25.35
N ASP A 535 17.42 36.61 -24.72
CA ASP A 535 17.17 35.23 -25.23
C ASP A 535 15.71 34.85 -25.11
N GLN A 536 15.07 35.16 -23.98
CA GLN A 536 13.61 34.93 -23.82
C GLN A 536 12.80 35.74 -24.84
N ARG A 537 13.21 37.00 -25.14
CA ARG A 537 12.57 37.80 -26.20
C ARG A 537 12.77 37.20 -27.57
N ARG A 538 14.00 36.72 -27.86
CA ARG A 538 14.31 36.05 -29.14
C ARG A 538 13.45 34.78 -29.32
N GLN A 539 13.37 33.95 -28.29
CA GLN A 539 12.53 32.74 -28.35
C GLN A 539 11.06 33.08 -28.62
N ARG A 540 10.53 34.10 -27.93
CA ARG A 540 9.15 34.55 -28.16
C ARG A 540 8.94 35.09 -29.57
N TRP A 541 9.85 35.93 -30.07
CA TRP A 541 9.75 36.43 -31.45
C TRP A 541 9.79 35.32 -32.49
N VAL A 542 10.60 34.29 -32.29
CA VAL A 542 10.63 33.14 -33.20
C VAL A 542 9.27 32.40 -33.15
N ALA A 543 8.73 32.16 -31.97
CA ALA A 543 7.43 31.50 -31.82
C ALA A 543 6.30 32.31 -32.47
N ASP A 544 6.23 33.63 -32.18
CA ASP A 544 5.23 34.54 -32.73
C ASP A 544 5.33 34.61 -34.25
N THR A 545 6.53 34.73 -34.80
CA THR A 545 6.76 34.75 -36.26
C THR A 545 6.31 33.47 -36.91
N LEU A 546 6.68 32.30 -36.39
CA LEU A 546 6.27 31.01 -36.98
C LEU A 546 4.75 30.83 -36.89
N ALA A 547 4.11 31.26 -35.81
CA ALA A 547 2.65 31.24 -35.65
C ALA A 547 1.95 32.19 -36.65
N GLU A 548 2.49 33.41 -36.88
CA GLU A 548 1.96 34.35 -37.87
C GLU A 548 2.00 33.81 -39.30
N TYR A 549 2.99 32.96 -39.62
CA TYR A 549 3.07 32.24 -40.89
C TYR A 549 2.25 30.94 -40.93
N GLY A 550 1.40 30.71 -39.94
CA GLY A 550 0.45 29.59 -39.89
C GLY A 550 1.08 28.26 -39.52
N MET A 551 2.23 28.27 -38.86
CA MET A 551 2.79 27.04 -38.27
C MET A 551 2.22 26.81 -36.86
N VAL A 552 2.09 25.57 -36.47
CA VAL A 552 1.60 25.14 -35.15
C VAL A 552 2.76 24.60 -34.33
N GLU A 553 2.89 25.08 -33.09
CA GLU A 553 3.90 24.59 -32.16
C GLU A 553 3.55 23.15 -31.72
N SER A 554 4.56 22.28 -31.70
CA SER A 554 4.46 20.91 -31.21
C SER A 554 5.54 20.69 -30.19
N LEU A 555 5.16 20.11 -29.05
CA LEU A 555 6.10 19.71 -28.02
C LEU A 555 6.27 18.19 -28.06
N SER A 556 7.50 17.73 -28.24
CA SER A 556 7.86 16.32 -28.26
C SER A 556 8.70 15.94 -27.07
N TYR A 557 8.55 14.72 -26.57
CA TYR A 557 9.53 14.17 -25.62
C TYR A 557 10.90 14.03 -26.31
N PRO A 558 11.99 14.34 -25.63
CA PRO A 558 13.33 14.39 -26.23
C PRO A 558 14.00 13.01 -26.36
N PHE A 559 13.23 11.93 -26.40
CA PHE A 559 13.71 10.56 -26.41
C PHE A 559 13.73 9.97 -27.80
N VAL A 560 14.87 9.39 -28.19
CA VAL A 560 15.10 8.74 -29.48
C VAL A 560 15.73 7.37 -29.31
N GLY A 561 15.60 6.54 -30.35
CA GLY A 561 16.15 5.19 -30.37
C GLY A 561 16.69 4.81 -31.74
N ASP A 562 17.03 3.52 -31.88
CA ASP A 562 17.66 2.98 -33.12
C ASP A 562 16.82 3.17 -34.37
N GLU A 563 15.49 3.07 -34.27
CA GLU A 563 14.59 3.29 -35.40
C GLU A 563 14.60 4.76 -35.86
N ASP A 564 14.69 5.70 -34.92
CA ASP A 564 14.80 7.13 -35.25
C ASP A 564 16.14 7.42 -35.91
N PHE A 565 17.25 6.85 -35.41
CA PHE A 565 18.57 6.98 -36.03
C PHE A 565 18.57 6.41 -37.46
N LYS A 566 18.00 5.23 -37.65
CA LYS A 566 17.88 4.58 -38.95
C LYS A 566 17.04 5.39 -39.94
N ALA A 567 15.88 5.92 -39.47
CA ALA A 567 14.99 6.73 -40.32
C ALA A 567 15.68 7.99 -40.85
N PHE A 568 16.58 8.58 -40.07
CA PHE A 568 17.37 9.75 -40.45
C PHE A 568 18.75 9.40 -41.06
N SER A 569 18.99 8.11 -41.34
CA SER A 569 20.25 7.61 -41.92
C SER A 569 21.49 7.95 -41.08
N TYR A 570 21.34 8.07 -39.77
CA TYR A 570 22.46 8.21 -38.84
C TYR A 570 23.14 6.84 -38.67
N ASP A 571 24.47 6.82 -38.74
CA ASP A 571 25.24 5.62 -38.40
C ASP A 571 25.23 5.40 -36.88
N PRO A 572 24.63 4.30 -36.40
CA PRO A 572 24.61 4.02 -34.97
C PRO A 572 25.99 3.93 -34.29
N ALA A 573 27.01 3.49 -35.05
CA ALA A 573 28.37 3.42 -34.55
C ALA A 573 28.98 4.80 -34.30
N VAL A 574 28.49 5.82 -34.98
CA VAL A 574 28.95 7.21 -34.82
C VAL A 574 28.07 7.99 -33.87
N ILE A 575 26.74 7.81 -33.93
CA ILE A 575 25.80 8.66 -33.19
C ILE A 575 25.66 8.25 -31.70
N LYS A 576 25.66 6.94 -31.40
CA LYS A 576 25.47 6.46 -30.03
C LYS A 576 26.59 6.90 -29.06
N PRO A 577 27.88 6.80 -29.42
CA PRO A 577 28.96 7.22 -28.52
C PRO A 577 28.95 8.71 -28.15
N VAL A 578 28.26 9.53 -28.93
CA VAL A 578 28.13 10.98 -28.70
C VAL A 578 26.72 11.38 -28.22
N SER A 579 25.86 10.40 -27.96
CA SER A 579 24.51 10.62 -27.41
C SER A 579 24.46 10.36 -25.90
N VAL A 580 23.63 11.07 -25.20
CA VAL A 580 23.36 10.82 -23.78
C VAL A 580 22.42 9.63 -23.66
N GLU A 581 22.89 8.54 -23.04
CA GLU A 581 22.09 7.36 -22.74
C GLU A 581 21.47 7.48 -21.34
N ILE A 582 20.18 7.19 -21.21
CA ILE A 582 19.41 7.25 -19.96
C ILE A 582 19.53 5.90 -19.26
N ALA A 583 19.98 5.89 -17.98
CA ALA A 583 20.20 4.67 -17.23
C ALA A 583 18.92 3.84 -16.97
N ASN A 584 17.77 4.53 -16.83
CA ASN A 584 16.45 3.94 -16.59
C ASN A 584 15.38 4.55 -17.51
N PRO A 585 15.45 4.33 -18.85
CA PRO A 585 14.55 4.95 -19.81
C PRO A 585 13.10 4.52 -19.57
N LEU A 586 12.15 5.43 -19.81
CA LEU A 586 10.70 5.16 -19.75
C LEU A 586 10.28 4.08 -20.79
N ALA A 587 10.93 4.07 -21.95
CA ALA A 587 10.72 3.09 -23.00
C ALA A 587 12.08 2.56 -23.45
N GLY A 588 12.27 1.24 -23.38
CA GLY A 588 13.57 0.61 -23.68
C GLY A 588 14.02 0.72 -25.15
N ASP A 589 13.10 0.99 -26.05
CA ASP A 589 13.37 1.24 -27.47
C ASP A 589 13.84 2.68 -27.77
N ARG A 590 13.75 3.61 -26.79
CA ARG A 590 14.16 5.02 -26.89
C ARG A 590 15.03 5.46 -25.71
N PRO A 591 16.22 4.88 -25.54
CA PRO A 591 17.06 5.15 -24.37
C PRO A 591 17.93 6.39 -24.50
N TYR A 592 17.94 7.10 -25.62
CA TYR A 592 18.86 8.23 -25.85
C TYR A 592 18.12 9.56 -25.85
N LEU A 593 18.78 10.62 -25.35
CA LEU A 593 18.34 12.00 -25.55
C LEU A 593 18.67 12.45 -26.97
N ARG A 594 17.75 13.21 -27.57
CA ARG A 594 17.87 13.71 -28.96
C ARG A 594 19.03 14.70 -29.11
N ARG A 595 19.75 14.59 -30.22
CA ARG A 595 20.76 15.55 -30.66
C ARG A 595 20.23 16.53 -31.73
N ASP A 596 19.04 16.30 -32.21
CA ASP A 596 18.31 17.08 -33.22
C ASP A 596 16.81 16.99 -32.91
N VAL A 597 16.09 18.07 -33.13
CA VAL A 597 14.64 18.16 -32.94
C VAL A 597 13.87 17.46 -34.05
N LEU A 598 14.43 17.34 -35.25
CA LEU A 598 13.75 16.81 -36.42
C LEU A 598 13.22 15.37 -36.27
N PRO A 599 13.93 14.38 -35.67
CA PRO A 599 13.42 13.03 -35.54
C PRO A 599 12.14 12.94 -34.72
N THR A 600 12.05 13.69 -33.61
CA THR A 600 10.87 13.69 -32.75
C THR A 600 9.69 14.45 -33.40
N LEU A 601 9.97 15.55 -34.08
CA LEU A 601 8.98 16.32 -34.82
C LEU A 601 8.43 15.51 -36.05
N ALA A 602 9.29 14.79 -36.76
CA ALA A 602 8.88 13.90 -37.89
C ALA A 602 7.95 12.78 -37.40
N THR A 603 8.15 12.23 -36.22
CA THR A 603 7.24 11.25 -35.63
C THR A 603 5.84 11.85 -35.41
N THR A 604 5.75 13.11 -35.01
CA THR A 604 4.48 13.82 -34.85
C THR A 604 3.83 14.07 -36.25
N VAL A 605 4.58 14.49 -37.24
CA VAL A 605 4.08 14.65 -38.63
C VAL A 605 3.55 13.31 -39.16
N GLN A 606 4.32 12.23 -39.04
CA GLN A 606 3.91 10.90 -39.47
C GLN A 606 2.59 10.44 -38.81
N ARG A 607 2.42 10.72 -37.53
CA ARG A 607 1.18 10.39 -36.78
C ARG A 607 -0.02 11.14 -37.37
N ASN A 608 0.16 12.41 -37.70
CA ASN A 608 -0.91 13.23 -38.29
C ASN A 608 -1.23 12.81 -39.72
N LEU A 609 -0.22 12.51 -40.56
CA LEU A 609 -0.42 11.95 -41.90
C LEU A 609 -1.23 10.64 -41.88
N ARG A 610 -0.94 9.74 -40.92
CA ARG A 610 -1.71 8.49 -40.74
C ARG A 610 -3.15 8.73 -40.29
N ARG A 611 -3.47 9.91 -39.77
CA ARG A 611 -4.85 10.34 -39.44
C ARG A 611 -5.56 11.07 -40.60
N GLY A 612 -4.93 11.16 -41.76
CA GLY A 612 -5.50 11.76 -42.96
C GLY A 612 -5.30 13.26 -43.06
N LEU A 613 -4.44 13.87 -42.23
CA LEU A 613 -4.05 15.27 -42.42
C LEU A 613 -2.89 15.33 -43.40
N GLU A 614 -3.06 16.07 -44.52
CA GLU A 614 -2.05 16.18 -45.60
C GLU A 614 -1.26 17.48 -45.47
N ASP A 615 -1.92 18.60 -45.18
CA ASP A 615 -1.33 19.94 -45.12
C ASP A 615 -0.90 20.24 -43.68
N ILE A 616 0.32 19.86 -43.33
CA ILE A 616 0.85 19.96 -41.99
C ILE A 616 1.97 21.01 -41.98
N ARG A 617 1.92 21.92 -40.98
CA ARG A 617 2.93 22.95 -40.72
C ARG A 617 3.23 22.97 -39.25
N LEU A 618 4.23 22.21 -38.85
CA LEU A 618 4.62 22.12 -37.43
C LEU A 618 5.99 22.73 -37.20
N TYR A 619 6.19 23.32 -36.04
CA TYR A 619 7.50 23.68 -35.55
C TYR A 619 7.64 23.27 -34.08
N GLU A 620 8.88 23.14 -33.62
CA GLU A 620 9.23 22.90 -32.24
C GLU A 620 10.43 23.74 -31.85
N ILE A 621 10.36 24.38 -30.68
CA ILE A 621 11.48 25.05 -30.02
C ILE A 621 11.87 24.19 -28.83
N GLY A 622 13.00 23.49 -28.91
CA GLY A 622 13.35 22.50 -27.90
C GLY A 622 14.87 22.35 -27.72
N HIS A 623 15.25 21.90 -26.53
CA HIS A 623 16.63 21.56 -26.26
C HIS A 623 17.06 20.31 -26.99
N VAL A 624 18.33 20.30 -27.42
CA VAL A 624 19.08 19.13 -27.87
C VAL A 624 20.24 18.89 -26.91
N TYR A 625 20.79 17.68 -26.91
CA TYR A 625 21.77 17.26 -25.92
C TYR A 625 23.03 16.77 -26.64
N LEU A 626 24.07 17.59 -26.59
CA LEU A 626 25.33 17.38 -27.33
C LEU A 626 26.39 16.89 -26.36
N TRP A 627 26.48 15.57 -26.22
CA TRP A 627 27.48 14.92 -25.37
C TRP A 627 28.87 15.00 -26.00
N ASP A 628 29.87 15.46 -25.22
CA ASP A 628 31.29 15.38 -25.58
C ASP A 628 31.91 14.15 -24.88
N PRO A 629 32.39 13.14 -25.63
CA PRO A 629 33.07 11.99 -25.05
C PRO A 629 34.33 12.33 -24.24
N ASN A 630 34.90 13.51 -24.45
CA ASN A 630 36.09 13.99 -23.75
C ASN A 630 35.73 14.87 -22.52
N ALA A 631 34.44 15.06 -22.23
CA ALA A 631 34.02 15.81 -21.04
C ALA A 631 34.56 15.14 -19.77
N PRO A 632 34.88 15.93 -18.72
CA PRO A 632 35.31 15.38 -17.44
C PRO A 632 34.21 14.50 -16.83
N ALA A 633 34.61 13.49 -16.07
CA ALA A 633 33.67 12.63 -15.38
C ALA A 633 32.87 13.47 -14.34
N ILE A 634 31.55 13.25 -14.29
CA ILE A 634 30.68 13.90 -13.31
C ILE A 634 31.03 13.37 -11.92
N PRO A 635 31.40 14.26 -10.95
CA PRO A 635 31.76 13.81 -9.62
C PRO A 635 30.55 13.26 -8.87
N ALA A 636 30.74 12.15 -8.13
CA ALA A 636 29.76 11.69 -7.16
C ALA A 636 29.84 12.57 -5.91
N LEU A 637 28.77 13.29 -5.64
CA LEU A 637 28.68 14.18 -4.47
C LEU A 637 27.93 13.48 -3.33
N PRO A 638 28.41 13.57 -2.07
CA PRO A 638 27.69 13.01 -0.93
C PRO A 638 26.38 13.77 -0.67
N GLY A 639 25.33 13.03 -0.33
CA GLY A 639 24.07 13.61 0.12
C GLY A 639 24.20 14.30 1.48
N GLY A 640 23.33 15.30 1.75
CA GLY A 640 23.25 15.97 3.05
C GLY A 640 24.35 17.02 3.32
N VAL A 641 25.28 17.22 2.40
CA VAL A 641 26.33 18.24 2.49
C VAL A 641 26.24 19.16 1.29
N ARG A 642 26.25 20.49 1.53
CA ARG A 642 26.30 21.45 0.42
C ARG A 642 27.64 21.34 -0.31
N PRO A 643 27.64 21.10 -1.64
CA PRO A 643 28.88 21.07 -2.42
C PRO A 643 29.62 22.42 -2.39
N SER A 644 30.95 22.37 -2.53
CA SER A 644 31.73 23.60 -2.75
C SER A 644 31.51 24.14 -4.15
N ASP A 645 31.90 25.44 -4.37
CA ASP A 645 31.75 26.06 -5.68
C ASP A 645 32.60 25.36 -6.74
N GLU A 646 33.78 24.80 -6.37
CA GLU A 646 34.65 24.02 -7.26
C GLU A 646 33.98 22.70 -7.64
N GLN A 647 33.28 22.03 -6.69
CA GLN A 647 32.55 20.80 -6.97
C GLN A 647 31.35 21.06 -7.89
N LEU A 648 30.64 22.19 -7.72
CA LEU A 648 29.57 22.60 -8.60
C LEU A 648 30.07 22.89 -10.00
N ALA A 649 31.20 23.63 -10.13
CA ALA A 649 31.84 23.89 -11.41
C ALA A 649 32.29 22.60 -12.12
N ALA A 650 32.82 21.62 -11.38
CA ALA A 650 33.22 20.32 -11.93
C ALA A 650 31.98 19.49 -12.40
N LEU A 651 30.88 19.58 -11.68
CA LEU A 651 29.63 18.95 -12.07
C LEU A 651 29.08 19.57 -13.36
N ASP A 652 29.05 20.90 -13.46
CA ASP A 652 28.57 21.63 -14.65
C ASP A 652 29.45 21.34 -15.87
N ALA A 653 30.77 21.23 -15.68
CA ALA A 653 31.72 20.90 -16.76
C ALA A 653 31.54 19.47 -17.33
N GLY A 654 30.95 18.57 -16.57
CA GLY A 654 30.63 17.20 -16.99
C GLY A 654 29.29 17.05 -17.69
N LEU A 655 28.46 18.09 -17.73
CA LEU A 655 27.14 18.02 -18.38
C LEU A 655 27.26 18.16 -19.91
N PRO A 656 26.33 17.57 -20.68
CA PRO A 656 26.25 17.82 -22.13
C PRO A 656 25.86 19.28 -22.40
N ASP A 657 26.34 19.82 -23.52
CA ASP A 657 25.85 21.10 -24.03
C ASP A 657 24.36 20.95 -24.43
N GLN A 658 23.53 21.91 -24.04
CA GLN A 658 22.07 21.83 -24.17
C GLN A 658 21.49 23.06 -24.88
N PRO A 659 21.92 23.35 -26.13
CA PRO A 659 21.42 24.51 -26.84
C PRO A 659 19.94 24.36 -27.21
N LEU A 660 19.27 25.50 -27.28
CA LEU A 660 17.89 25.59 -27.76
C LEU A 660 17.90 25.66 -29.28
N HIS A 661 17.26 24.68 -29.92
CA HIS A 661 17.10 24.60 -31.37
C HIS A 661 15.66 24.87 -31.76
N VAL A 662 15.50 25.37 -33.01
CA VAL A 662 14.20 25.50 -33.65
C VAL A 662 14.21 24.62 -34.89
N ALA A 663 13.17 23.81 -35.06
CA ALA A 663 12.97 22.99 -36.24
C ALA A 663 11.54 23.14 -36.74
N GLY A 664 11.36 23.10 -38.03
CA GLY A 664 10.05 23.12 -38.71
C GLY A 664 9.91 22.04 -39.75
N LEU A 665 8.72 21.45 -39.85
CA LEU A 665 8.36 20.49 -40.89
C LEU A 665 7.05 20.91 -41.55
N LEU A 666 7.07 20.95 -42.90
CA LEU A 666 5.92 21.28 -43.72
C LEU A 666 5.64 20.15 -44.70
N THR A 667 4.38 19.82 -44.89
CA THR A 667 3.91 18.84 -45.88
C THR A 667 2.68 19.38 -46.60
N GLY A 668 2.35 18.77 -47.75
CA GLY A 668 1.13 19.06 -48.49
C GLY A 668 1.21 20.35 -49.32
N ASN A 669 0.21 21.20 -49.21
CA ASN A 669 0.08 22.39 -50.00
C ASN A 669 0.40 23.67 -49.26
N ALA A 670 1.10 24.57 -49.89
CA ALA A 670 1.26 25.95 -49.48
C ALA A 670 0.04 26.80 -49.81
N VAL A 671 -0.59 26.50 -50.97
CA VAL A 671 -1.79 27.15 -51.47
C VAL A 671 -2.71 26.12 -52.07
N ASP A 672 -3.97 26.10 -51.72
CA ASP A 672 -4.99 25.26 -52.31
C ASP A 672 -5.47 25.85 -53.66
N SER A 673 -5.97 24.99 -54.55
CA SER A 673 -6.58 25.44 -55.78
C SER A 673 -7.84 26.25 -55.50
N GLY A 674 -7.95 27.40 -56.16
CA GLY A 674 -9.09 28.29 -56.02
C GLY A 674 -9.21 29.30 -57.16
N TRP A 675 -10.08 30.26 -56.98
CA TRP A 675 -10.29 31.31 -58.02
C TRP A 675 -9.07 32.24 -58.19
N LEU A 676 -8.10 32.23 -57.28
CA LEU A 676 -6.86 33.02 -57.36
C LEU A 676 -5.71 32.27 -58.05
N GLY A 677 -5.87 30.97 -58.37
CA GLY A 677 -4.81 30.21 -59.01
C GLY A 677 -4.84 28.71 -58.75
N ASP A 678 -3.86 28.02 -59.29
CA ASP A 678 -3.69 26.58 -59.13
C ASP A 678 -3.05 26.19 -57.81
N ARG A 679 -3.26 24.95 -57.38
CA ARG A 679 -2.64 24.32 -56.22
C ARG A 679 -1.10 24.42 -56.30
N ARG A 680 -0.47 24.90 -55.23
CA ARG A 680 0.99 24.93 -55.11
C ARG A 680 1.43 24.09 -53.90
N ALA A 681 2.23 23.07 -54.14
CA ALA A 681 2.81 22.27 -53.08
C ALA A 681 3.79 23.10 -52.24
N VAL A 682 3.97 22.68 -50.99
CA VAL A 682 5.03 23.19 -50.11
C VAL A 682 6.39 22.87 -50.72
N ASP A 683 7.27 23.85 -50.75
CA ASP A 683 8.67 23.76 -51.20
C ASP A 683 9.60 24.56 -50.26
N TRP A 684 10.89 24.56 -50.52
CA TRP A 684 11.88 25.28 -49.74
C TRP A 684 11.67 26.82 -49.80
N LEU A 685 11.07 27.35 -50.87
CA LEU A 685 10.71 28.76 -50.97
C LEU A 685 9.60 29.13 -49.97
N SER A 686 8.77 28.17 -49.60
CA SER A 686 7.76 28.38 -48.57
C SER A 686 8.35 28.67 -47.19
N LEU A 687 9.61 28.25 -46.90
CA LEU A 687 10.35 28.54 -45.70
C LEU A 687 11.13 29.87 -45.76
N ILE A 688 11.54 30.33 -46.96
CA ILE A 688 12.37 31.56 -47.10
C ILE A 688 11.65 32.80 -46.56
N HIS A 689 10.35 32.83 -46.64
CA HIS A 689 9.54 33.97 -46.24
C HIS A 689 9.14 33.93 -44.76
N ILE A 690 9.50 32.87 -44.02
CA ILE A 690 9.34 32.77 -42.56
C ILE A 690 10.59 33.24 -41.87
#